data_e8576b7130818ffce77a3f0194e536d1
#
_entry.id   e8576b7130818ffce77a3f0194e536d1
#
_cell.length_a   1.000
_cell.length_b   1.000
_cell.length_c   1.000
_cell.angle_alpha   90.00
_cell.angle_beta   90.00
_cell.angle_gamma   90.00
#
_symmetry.space_group_name_H-M   'P 1'
#
loop_
_entity.id
_entity.type
_entity.pdbx_description
1 polymer ?
#
loop_
_entity_poly.entity_id
_entity_poly.type
_entity_poly.pdbx_seq_one_letter_code
_entity_poly.pdbx_strand_id
1 'polypeptide(L)'
;MKKFTTSLIAFFAVLGFAQANPGDTTWVQANNVRLDYFNNFDTTVTFPDGSVTYRKVLMEFTLGSYACPAGTQYCHQWDYTVLNYVMTPAGDTVELSRLITPFANSGWSRFPNTWKQPYLFDVTDYVSLLKNTASIRIHYSGYSGGFTANIRFAFIEGTPDRNVVGYDKLYEGYFAYGNPADPINNHFPVRNKTAPAGTTSAELKFLVTGHGSDTINQCCEFDNRTYDVLLNNTSVANKAIWRDNCGVNPLYPQGGTWVYDRSNWCPGALVDPIVHKLPGIAAGSSYSINLKFADYTATPSTKGYGGYEAHAAVIYYGPINKTLDASLEDIINPSVYPDHFRENPNSNTPKVKVHNSGSTPITSLQFSYGVKDSAQQQYTWNGTLAPLADAEISFPALSTLTSLSNSGASGTFGFRAKITSVNGQADEDATNDSLSSTFVAAPKWPGDVVLNLRTGNLGANGNLNQNPWHGVWKITDMAGNTVRQRNDASCNATYNDTVAMPAPGFYKITLSTPFCMGFHWWPYDGSSLQPGALIVKDLTGTNLPMKGYTYAGSTLTDRGEHDDFGCEYTQYFYVTSAGTSSIDELATSYGILVYPNPASDQIHISVSGISGKEATVSLVNALGQIVYTRQTREQQILVPTGHLPAGIYSLIYNAGDSRKVEKVVIAK
;
A
#
# COMPACT_ATOMS: atom_id res chain seq x y z
N MET A 1 48.83 -24.78 -36.44
CA MET A 1 47.98 -25.63 -35.56
C MET A 1 48.55 -25.57 -34.16
N LYS A 2 48.00 -24.69 -33.28
CA LYS A 2 48.31 -24.67 -31.86
C LYS A 2 47.08 -25.15 -31.14
N LYS A 3 47.21 -26.28 -30.44
CA LYS A 3 46.17 -26.89 -29.58
C LYS A 3 46.10 -26.07 -28.29
N PHE A 4 44.95 -25.48 -28.00
CA PHE A 4 44.64 -24.94 -26.68
C PHE A 4 44.04 -26.08 -25.85
N THR A 5 44.75 -26.47 -24.81
CA THR A 5 44.28 -27.37 -23.76
C THR A 5 43.58 -26.57 -22.70
N THR A 6 42.25 -26.69 -22.61
CA THR A 6 41.47 -26.09 -21.54
C THR A 6 41.52 -26.97 -20.29
N SER A 7 42.25 -26.54 -19.29
CA SER A 7 42.27 -27.19 -17.96
C SER A 7 40.99 -26.81 -17.20
N LEU A 8 40.14 -27.82 -16.98
CA LEU A 8 38.99 -27.74 -16.10
C LEU A 8 39.48 -27.83 -14.65
N ILE A 9 39.52 -26.71 -13.93
CA ILE A 9 39.75 -26.69 -12.48
C ILE A 9 38.45 -26.99 -11.78
N ALA A 10 38.28 -28.23 -11.30
CA ALA A 10 37.23 -28.63 -10.41
C ALA A 10 37.49 -28.02 -9.03
N PHE A 11 36.73 -27.05 -8.62
CA PHE A 11 36.69 -26.53 -7.27
C PHE A 11 35.94 -27.56 -6.41
N PHE A 12 36.67 -28.40 -5.69
CA PHE A 12 36.12 -29.14 -4.57
C PHE A 12 35.91 -28.17 -3.41
N ALA A 13 34.67 -27.70 -3.23
CA ALA A 13 34.29 -27.06 -1.99
C ALA A 13 34.28 -28.12 -0.89
N VAL A 14 35.26 -28.06 -0.01
CA VAL A 14 35.23 -28.76 1.27
C VAL A 14 34.11 -28.14 2.07
N LEU A 15 32.98 -28.83 2.16
CA LEU A 15 31.90 -28.52 3.10
C LEU A 15 32.41 -28.80 4.52
N GLY A 16 33.13 -27.83 5.11
CA GLY A 16 33.27 -27.79 6.54
C GLY A 16 31.87 -27.55 7.13
N PHE A 17 31.37 -28.46 7.95
CA PHE A 17 30.22 -28.26 8.78
C PHE A 17 30.60 -27.14 9.78
N ALA A 18 30.37 -25.88 9.38
CA ALA A 18 30.33 -24.80 10.34
C ALA A 18 29.12 -25.07 11.23
N GLN A 19 29.30 -25.12 12.52
CA GLN A 19 28.20 -25.17 13.48
C GLN A 19 27.44 -23.85 13.29
N ALA A 20 26.21 -23.93 12.75
CA ALA A 20 25.40 -22.77 12.49
C ALA A 20 24.99 -22.12 13.82
N ASN A 21 24.99 -20.79 13.87
CA ASN A 21 24.60 -20.01 15.05
C ASN A 21 23.17 -19.52 14.93
N PRO A 22 22.44 -19.34 16.04
CA PRO A 22 21.12 -18.72 15.99
C PRO A 22 21.11 -17.42 15.20
N GLY A 23 20.14 -17.28 14.27
CA GLY A 23 20.05 -16.16 13.34
C GLY A 23 20.79 -16.34 12.01
N ASP A 24 21.62 -17.37 11.86
CA ASP A 24 22.20 -17.72 10.57
C ASP A 24 21.11 -18.10 9.58
N THR A 25 21.32 -17.78 8.31
CA THR A 25 20.32 -18.03 7.25
C THR A 25 20.89 -18.96 6.20
N THR A 26 20.21 -20.10 6.03
CA THR A 26 20.48 -21.03 4.92
C THR A 26 19.54 -20.74 3.75
N TRP A 27 20.11 -20.38 2.60
CA TRP A 27 19.35 -20.12 1.39
C TRP A 27 19.28 -21.38 0.50
N VAL A 28 18.07 -21.67 0.05
CA VAL A 28 17.80 -22.81 -0.88
C VAL A 28 17.12 -22.28 -2.13
N GLN A 29 17.76 -22.49 -3.30
CA GLN A 29 17.16 -22.14 -4.60
C GLN A 29 16.21 -23.26 -5.03
N ALA A 30 15.00 -22.89 -5.42
CA ALA A 30 14.01 -23.81 -5.99
C ALA A 30 13.83 -23.57 -7.50
N ASN A 31 12.81 -22.84 -7.89
CA ASN A 31 12.45 -22.64 -9.28
C ASN A 31 13.12 -21.39 -9.87
N ASN A 32 13.46 -21.44 -11.16
CA ASN A 32 13.82 -20.28 -11.97
C ASN A 32 13.33 -20.54 -13.41
N VAL A 33 12.10 -20.12 -13.69
CA VAL A 33 11.37 -20.55 -14.89
C VAL A 33 10.67 -19.37 -15.58
N ARG A 34 10.37 -19.54 -16.86
CA ARG A 34 9.41 -18.70 -17.58
C ARG A 34 8.03 -19.31 -17.41
N LEU A 35 7.07 -18.48 -17.00
CA LEU A 35 5.67 -18.89 -16.86
C LEU A 35 5.01 -18.84 -18.22
N ASP A 36 4.34 -19.91 -18.59
CA ASP A 36 3.73 -20.09 -19.90
C ASP A 36 2.50 -21.03 -19.85
N TYR A 37 1.45 -20.68 -20.55
CA TYR A 37 0.21 -21.42 -20.86
C TYR A 37 -0.24 -22.49 -19.87
N PHE A 38 -1.09 -22.18 -18.89
CA PHE A 38 -1.78 -23.14 -18.01
C PHE A 38 -0.89 -24.32 -17.58
N ASN A 39 0.32 -24.05 -17.13
CA ASN A 39 1.34 -25.05 -16.94
C ASN A 39 1.74 -25.21 -15.47
N ASN A 40 2.22 -26.40 -15.16
CA ASN A 40 2.89 -26.71 -13.91
C ASN A 40 4.41 -26.74 -14.12
N PHE A 41 5.15 -26.09 -13.21
CA PHE A 41 6.61 -26.08 -13.23
C PHE A 41 7.12 -26.76 -11.95
N ASP A 42 7.47 -28.03 -12.06
CA ASP A 42 7.91 -28.84 -10.94
C ASP A 42 9.44 -28.84 -10.84
N THR A 43 9.95 -28.65 -9.64
CA THR A 43 11.39 -28.70 -9.35
C THR A 43 11.63 -29.51 -8.09
N THR A 44 12.47 -30.55 -8.20
CA THR A 44 12.94 -31.30 -7.02
C THR A 44 14.04 -30.49 -6.33
N VAL A 45 13.86 -30.23 -5.05
CA VAL A 45 14.70 -29.35 -4.23
C VAL A 45 15.24 -30.14 -3.04
N THR A 46 16.53 -29.95 -2.75
CA THR A 46 17.14 -30.46 -1.51
C THR A 46 17.11 -29.35 -0.47
N PHE A 47 16.29 -29.55 0.54
CA PHE A 47 16.16 -28.70 1.72
C PHE A 47 17.05 -29.20 2.86
N PRO A 48 17.26 -28.40 3.94
CA PRO A 48 17.89 -28.85 5.16
C PRO A 48 17.24 -30.13 5.71
N ASP A 49 17.99 -30.95 6.41
CA ASP A 49 17.55 -32.28 6.87
C ASP A 49 16.63 -32.24 8.12
N GLY A 50 16.46 -31.06 8.73
CA GLY A 50 15.68 -30.85 9.96
C GLY A 50 16.47 -31.15 11.24
N SER A 51 17.78 -31.33 11.16
CA SER A 51 18.68 -31.43 12.34
C SER A 51 18.79 -30.09 13.08
N VAL A 52 18.52 -28.97 12.39
CA VAL A 52 18.53 -27.62 12.92
C VAL A 52 17.08 -27.12 13.06
N THR A 53 16.82 -26.37 14.12
CA THR A 53 15.55 -25.70 14.35
C THR A 53 15.56 -24.32 13.70
N TYR A 54 14.49 -23.97 13.01
CA TYR A 54 14.34 -22.68 12.33
C TYR A 54 13.26 -21.87 13.02
N ARG A 55 13.61 -20.63 13.41
CA ARG A 55 12.64 -19.70 13.96
C ARG A 55 11.68 -19.18 12.88
N LYS A 56 12.16 -19.11 11.62
CA LYS A 56 11.36 -18.63 10.49
C LYS A 56 11.86 -19.26 9.18
N VAL A 57 10.91 -19.60 8.31
CA VAL A 57 11.18 -20.00 6.93
C VAL A 57 10.43 -19.06 6.01
N LEU A 58 11.17 -18.27 5.22
CA LEU A 58 10.61 -17.32 4.29
C LEU A 58 10.79 -17.84 2.85
N MET A 59 9.73 -17.77 2.06
CA MET A 59 9.78 -17.99 0.62
C MET A 59 9.81 -16.65 -0.09
N GLU A 60 10.91 -16.33 -0.75
CA GLU A 60 11.02 -15.20 -1.65
C GLU A 60 10.63 -15.64 -3.05
N PHE A 61 9.56 -15.06 -3.56
CA PHE A 61 9.10 -15.23 -4.95
C PHE A 61 9.39 -13.95 -5.71
N THR A 62 10.31 -13.99 -6.66
CA THR A 62 10.57 -12.85 -7.55
C THR A 62 9.81 -13.07 -8.87
N LEU A 63 8.76 -12.28 -9.09
CA LEU A 63 8.09 -12.17 -10.38
C LEU A 63 8.87 -11.21 -11.27
N GLY A 64 9.11 -11.60 -12.51
CA GLY A 64 9.75 -10.74 -13.50
C GLY A 64 9.01 -10.80 -14.83
N SER A 65 9.45 -9.99 -15.78
CA SER A 65 8.93 -10.01 -17.16
C SER A 65 10.03 -10.40 -18.15
N TYR A 66 9.62 -10.88 -19.33
CA TYR A 66 10.51 -11.12 -20.47
C TYR A 66 9.82 -10.74 -21.79
N ALA A 67 10.61 -10.43 -22.81
CA ALA A 67 10.09 -10.15 -24.15
C ALA A 67 9.51 -11.44 -24.77
N CYS A 68 8.21 -11.46 -25.02
CA CYS A 68 7.60 -12.57 -25.76
C CYS A 68 8.08 -12.57 -27.23
N PRO A 69 8.03 -13.74 -27.89
CA PRO A 69 8.26 -13.82 -29.33
C PRO A 69 7.32 -12.89 -30.12
N ALA A 70 7.77 -12.38 -31.25
CA ALA A 70 6.96 -11.54 -32.11
C ALA A 70 5.66 -12.27 -32.52
N GLY A 71 4.53 -11.59 -32.42
CA GLY A 71 3.21 -12.13 -32.71
C GLY A 71 2.53 -12.86 -31.54
N THR A 72 3.18 -12.94 -30.36
CA THR A 72 2.52 -13.45 -29.16
C THR A 72 1.38 -12.51 -28.75
N GLN A 73 0.17 -13.05 -28.68
CA GLN A 73 -0.99 -12.33 -28.20
C GLN A 73 -0.97 -12.29 -26.66
N TYR A 74 -1.29 -11.12 -26.06
CA TYR A 74 -1.45 -10.93 -24.61
C TYR A 74 -0.19 -11.20 -23.76
N CYS A 75 1.02 -10.93 -24.25
CA CYS A 75 2.24 -11.03 -23.46
C CYS A 75 2.15 -10.15 -22.20
N HIS A 76 2.20 -10.76 -20.99
CA HIS A 76 2.05 -10.19 -19.65
C HIS A 76 0.95 -9.09 -19.49
N GLN A 77 -0.18 -9.29 -20.20
CA GLN A 77 -1.26 -8.29 -20.18
C GLN A 77 -2.28 -8.47 -19.05
N TRP A 78 -2.39 -9.68 -18.47
CA TRP A 78 -3.50 -10.06 -17.61
C TRP A 78 -3.06 -10.47 -16.20
N ASP A 79 -3.99 -10.40 -15.28
CA ASP A 79 -3.94 -10.77 -13.89
C ASP A 79 -4.18 -12.29 -13.71
N TYR A 80 -3.13 -13.06 -13.88
CA TYR A 80 -3.19 -14.51 -13.74
C TYR A 80 -2.86 -14.98 -12.34
N THR A 81 -3.53 -16.05 -11.90
CA THR A 81 -3.22 -16.71 -10.63
C THR A 81 -1.93 -17.54 -10.75
N VAL A 82 -1.05 -17.37 -9.77
CA VAL A 82 0.17 -18.16 -9.60
C VAL A 82 0.11 -18.80 -8.21
N LEU A 83 -0.07 -20.13 -8.16
CA LEU A 83 -0.13 -20.90 -6.93
C LEU A 83 1.17 -21.68 -6.75
N ASN A 84 1.72 -21.64 -5.55
CA ASN A 84 2.97 -22.28 -5.21
C ASN A 84 2.72 -23.40 -4.20
N TYR A 85 3.11 -24.61 -4.56
CA TYR A 85 2.86 -25.80 -3.75
C TYR A 85 4.16 -26.51 -3.35
N VAL A 86 4.13 -27.15 -2.18
CA VAL A 86 5.01 -28.27 -1.87
C VAL A 86 4.26 -29.57 -2.11
N MET A 87 4.91 -30.51 -2.78
CA MET A 87 4.36 -31.87 -3.02
C MET A 87 4.76 -32.77 -1.86
N THR A 88 3.78 -33.40 -1.23
CA THR A 88 4.05 -34.39 -0.19
C THR A 88 4.61 -35.69 -0.81
N PRO A 89 5.32 -36.53 -0.05
CA PRO A 89 5.76 -37.85 -0.55
C PRO A 89 4.63 -38.77 -1.04
N ALA A 90 3.39 -38.53 -0.60
CA ALA A 90 2.21 -39.26 -1.06
C ALA A 90 1.67 -38.72 -2.41
N GLY A 91 2.27 -37.67 -2.96
CA GLY A 91 1.85 -37.03 -4.21
C GLY A 91 0.72 -35.99 -4.03
N ASP A 92 0.34 -35.67 -2.80
CA ASP A 92 -0.63 -34.63 -2.49
C ASP A 92 0.03 -33.24 -2.51
N THR A 93 -0.74 -32.19 -2.76
CA THR A 93 -0.30 -30.79 -2.82
C THR A 93 -0.65 -30.05 -1.55
N VAL A 94 0.26 -29.16 -1.12
CA VAL A 94 0.01 -28.19 -0.04
C VAL A 94 0.36 -26.80 -0.57
N GLU A 95 -0.61 -25.91 -0.66
CA GLU A 95 -0.39 -24.55 -1.13
C GLU A 95 0.37 -23.74 -0.09
N LEU A 96 1.57 -23.28 -0.46
CA LEU A 96 2.44 -22.45 0.38
C LEU A 96 2.06 -20.97 0.25
N SER A 97 1.68 -20.53 -0.95
CA SER A 97 1.40 -19.13 -1.23
C SER A 97 0.67 -18.96 -2.56
N ARG A 98 0.02 -17.81 -2.70
CA ARG A 98 -0.66 -17.37 -3.91
C ARG A 98 -0.29 -15.95 -4.26
N LEU A 99 -0.10 -15.69 -5.55
CA LEU A 99 0.18 -14.39 -6.14
C LEU A 99 -0.73 -14.19 -7.35
N ILE A 100 -1.16 -12.95 -7.59
CA ILE A 100 -1.81 -12.58 -8.83
C ILE A 100 -0.86 -11.69 -9.64
N THR A 101 -0.63 -12.00 -10.92
CA THR A 101 0.24 -11.19 -11.78
C THR A 101 -0.35 -9.80 -12.03
N PRO A 102 0.48 -8.77 -12.24
CA PRO A 102 -0.01 -7.43 -12.58
C PRO A 102 -0.44 -7.35 -14.04
N PHE A 103 -1.25 -6.35 -14.37
CA PHE A 103 -1.48 -5.90 -15.74
C PHE A 103 -0.23 -5.17 -16.26
N ALA A 104 0.78 -5.90 -16.69
CA ALA A 104 2.10 -5.36 -17.02
C ALA A 104 2.26 -4.89 -18.47
N ASN A 105 1.40 -5.33 -19.39
CA ASN A 105 1.42 -4.95 -20.80
C ASN A 105 0.02 -4.85 -21.40
N SER A 106 -0.54 -3.68 -21.48
CA SER A 106 -1.85 -3.44 -22.08
C SER A 106 -1.80 -2.54 -23.33
N GLY A 107 -0.71 -2.59 -24.10
CA GLY A 107 -0.43 -1.57 -25.14
C GLY A 107 0.07 -0.24 -24.55
N TRP A 108 -0.05 -0.07 -23.25
CA TRP A 108 0.37 1.04 -22.41
C TRP A 108 1.47 0.58 -21.46
N SER A 109 2.24 -0.42 -21.88
CA SER A 109 3.22 -1.12 -21.06
C SER A 109 4.20 -0.16 -20.41
N ARG A 110 4.15 -0.12 -19.11
CA ARG A 110 5.06 0.64 -18.26
C ARG A 110 6.10 -0.25 -17.61
N PHE A 111 5.94 -1.57 -17.78
CA PHE A 111 6.85 -2.60 -17.28
C PHE A 111 7.85 -3.00 -18.36
N PRO A 112 9.14 -2.65 -18.21
CA PRO A 112 10.15 -3.10 -19.15
C PRO A 112 10.37 -4.62 -19.03
N ASN A 113 10.91 -5.25 -20.08
CA ASN A 113 11.22 -6.68 -20.06
C ASN A 113 12.29 -7.08 -19.02
N THR A 114 12.86 -6.13 -18.33
CA THR A 114 13.82 -6.34 -17.22
C THR A 114 13.19 -6.14 -15.84
N TRP A 115 11.90 -5.82 -15.78
CA TRP A 115 11.18 -5.59 -14.53
C TRP A 115 11.19 -6.84 -13.64
N LYS A 116 11.33 -6.61 -12.33
CA LYS A 116 11.27 -7.64 -11.30
C LYS A 116 10.66 -7.06 -10.04
N GLN A 117 9.81 -7.84 -9.40
CA GLN A 117 9.20 -7.54 -8.11
C GLN A 117 9.39 -8.75 -7.18
N PRO A 118 10.11 -8.61 -6.07
CA PRO A 118 10.16 -9.63 -5.02
C PRO A 118 8.88 -9.59 -4.18
N TYR A 119 8.41 -10.76 -3.77
CA TYR A 119 7.33 -10.97 -2.81
C TYR A 119 7.83 -11.92 -1.74
N LEU A 120 7.52 -11.64 -0.48
CA LEU A 120 7.99 -12.42 0.65
C LEU A 120 6.80 -13.10 1.35
N PHE A 121 6.85 -14.42 1.45
CA PHE A 121 5.83 -15.23 2.12
C PHE A 121 6.42 -15.92 3.33
N ASP A 122 5.76 -15.84 4.49
CA ASP A 122 6.10 -16.64 5.66
C ASP A 122 5.48 -18.04 5.50
N VAL A 123 6.35 -19.03 5.30
CA VAL A 123 6.01 -20.44 5.14
C VAL A 123 6.50 -21.30 6.29
N THR A 124 6.76 -20.69 7.44
CA THR A 124 7.27 -21.37 8.65
C THR A 124 6.38 -22.53 9.08
N ASP A 125 5.06 -22.40 8.93
CA ASP A 125 4.11 -23.46 9.28
C ASP A 125 4.27 -24.75 8.46
N TYR A 126 4.95 -24.67 7.34
CA TYR A 126 5.18 -25.81 6.44
C TYR A 126 6.60 -26.36 6.53
N VAL A 127 7.40 -25.95 7.52
CA VAL A 127 8.81 -26.37 7.69
C VAL A 127 8.98 -27.88 7.73
N SER A 128 8.00 -28.62 8.28
CA SER A 128 8.01 -30.09 8.32
C SER A 128 7.91 -30.74 6.94
N LEU A 129 7.38 -30.03 5.94
CA LEU A 129 7.28 -30.45 4.54
C LEU A 129 8.47 -29.98 3.71
N LEU A 130 9.14 -28.92 4.14
CA LEU A 130 10.29 -28.28 3.49
C LEU A 130 11.60 -28.83 4.08
N LYS A 131 11.78 -30.19 4.02
CA LYS A 131 12.97 -30.85 4.55
C LYS A 131 13.43 -32.00 3.63
N ASN A 132 14.73 -32.30 3.68
CA ASN A 132 15.34 -33.31 2.83
C ASN A 132 15.06 -33.03 1.34
N THR A 133 14.46 -33.98 0.63
CA THR A 133 14.07 -33.83 -0.76
C THR A 133 12.56 -33.65 -0.85
N ALA A 134 12.13 -32.51 -1.41
CA ALA A 134 10.73 -32.26 -1.72
C ALA A 134 10.59 -31.63 -3.11
N SER A 135 9.41 -31.73 -3.72
CA SER A 135 9.12 -31.11 -4.99
C SER A 135 8.33 -29.81 -4.77
N ILE A 136 8.78 -28.73 -5.38
CA ILE A 136 8.08 -27.44 -5.40
C ILE A 136 7.44 -27.27 -6.77
N ARG A 137 6.14 -27.02 -6.79
CA ARG A 137 5.35 -26.77 -8.00
C ARG A 137 4.92 -25.31 -8.04
N ILE A 138 5.10 -24.67 -9.20
CA ILE A 138 4.39 -23.45 -9.56
C ILE A 138 3.27 -23.86 -10.52
N HIS A 139 2.02 -23.60 -10.15
CA HIS A 139 0.88 -23.71 -11.05
C HIS A 139 0.54 -22.30 -11.58
N TYR A 140 0.59 -22.15 -12.90
CA TYR A 140 0.30 -20.89 -13.57
C TYR A 140 -0.99 -21.01 -14.38
N SER A 141 -2.00 -20.21 -14.04
CA SER A 141 -3.32 -20.25 -14.68
C SER A 141 -3.41 -19.41 -15.96
N GLY A 142 -2.32 -18.76 -16.37
CA GLY A 142 -2.32 -17.86 -17.51
C GLY A 142 -2.38 -18.55 -18.86
N TYR A 143 -3.19 -18.00 -19.77
CA TYR A 143 -3.26 -18.45 -21.16
C TYR A 143 -2.26 -17.75 -22.10
N SER A 144 -1.32 -17.00 -21.55
CA SER A 144 -0.21 -16.38 -22.29
C SER A 144 1.05 -16.36 -21.43
N GLY A 145 2.20 -16.14 -22.06
CA GLY A 145 3.48 -15.98 -21.40
C GLY A 145 3.80 -14.51 -21.04
N GLY A 146 5.06 -14.26 -20.76
CA GLY A 146 5.61 -12.93 -20.51
C GLY A 146 6.19 -12.76 -19.11
N PHE A 147 5.82 -13.61 -18.15
CA PHE A 147 6.33 -13.56 -16.79
C PHE A 147 7.43 -14.58 -16.52
N THR A 148 8.32 -14.26 -15.61
CA THR A 148 9.31 -15.18 -15.03
C THR A 148 9.04 -15.36 -13.56
N ALA A 149 9.35 -16.52 -13.01
CA ALA A 149 9.29 -16.82 -11.58
C ALA A 149 10.64 -17.33 -11.09
N ASN A 150 11.15 -16.72 -10.02
CA ASN A 150 12.29 -17.22 -9.29
C ASN A 150 11.89 -17.43 -7.83
N ILE A 151 12.03 -18.64 -7.31
CA ILE A 151 11.69 -18.99 -5.93
C ILE A 151 12.96 -19.43 -5.21
N ARG A 152 13.21 -18.82 -4.04
CA ARG A 152 14.21 -19.27 -3.08
C ARG A 152 13.64 -19.23 -1.66
N PHE A 153 14.18 -20.06 -0.81
CA PHE A 153 13.78 -20.16 0.59
C PHE A 153 14.91 -19.71 1.49
N ALA A 154 14.59 -18.91 2.51
CA ALA A 154 15.49 -18.54 3.60
C ALA A 154 15.08 -19.29 4.86
N PHE A 155 15.94 -20.19 5.33
CA PHE A 155 15.80 -20.90 6.59
C PHE A 155 16.61 -20.15 7.65
N ILE A 156 15.93 -19.45 8.53
CA ILE A 156 16.54 -18.63 9.57
C ILE A 156 16.58 -19.42 10.87
N GLU A 157 17.77 -19.73 11.35
CA GLU A 157 17.97 -20.57 12.53
C GLU A 157 17.51 -19.90 13.81
N GLY A 158 17.03 -20.70 14.75
CA GLY A 158 16.54 -20.26 16.04
C GLY A 158 15.28 -20.98 16.48
N THR A 159 14.73 -20.58 17.62
CA THR A 159 13.51 -21.15 18.19
C THR A 159 12.29 -20.45 17.61
N PRO A 160 11.36 -21.16 16.93
CA PRO A 160 10.10 -20.57 16.46
C PRO A 160 9.22 -20.13 17.65
N ASP A 161 8.27 -19.25 17.40
CA ASP A 161 7.33 -18.81 18.43
C ASP A 161 6.53 -19.98 19.00
N ARG A 162 6.07 -20.86 18.11
CA ARG A 162 5.38 -22.12 18.43
C ARG A 162 5.88 -23.23 17.51
N ASN A 163 5.99 -24.46 18.01
CA ASN A 163 6.24 -25.59 17.15
C ASN A 163 4.95 -26.00 16.43
N VAL A 164 5.03 -26.22 15.12
CA VAL A 164 3.95 -26.87 14.37
C VAL A 164 3.98 -28.36 14.69
N VAL A 165 2.90 -28.89 15.26
CA VAL A 165 2.77 -30.30 15.66
C VAL A 165 1.90 -31.11 14.70
N GLY A 166 1.22 -30.46 13.79
CA GLY A 166 0.41 -31.15 12.78
C GLY A 166 -0.18 -30.20 11.75
N TYR A 167 -0.61 -30.80 10.64
CA TYR A 167 -1.24 -30.14 9.52
C TYR A 167 -2.33 -31.05 8.94
N ASP A 168 -3.51 -30.48 8.70
CA ASP A 168 -4.63 -31.17 8.05
C ASP A 168 -5.17 -30.34 6.89
N LYS A 169 -4.93 -30.75 5.65
CA LYS A 169 -5.64 -30.18 4.50
C LYS A 169 -7.11 -30.55 4.56
N LEU A 170 -8.00 -29.57 4.44
CA LEU A 170 -9.43 -29.76 4.45
C LEU A 170 -10.03 -29.75 3.04
N TYR A 171 -9.74 -28.70 2.28
CA TYR A 171 -10.30 -28.46 0.94
C TYR A 171 -9.26 -27.84 0.03
N GLU A 172 -9.35 -28.17 -1.27
CA GLU A 172 -8.53 -27.58 -2.33
C GLU A 172 -9.26 -27.70 -3.66
N GLY A 173 -9.28 -26.61 -4.44
CA GLY A 173 -9.82 -26.60 -5.79
C GLY A 173 -10.52 -25.30 -6.17
N TYR A 174 -10.95 -25.23 -7.42
CA TYR A 174 -11.81 -24.18 -7.92
C TYR A 174 -13.27 -24.62 -7.86
N PHE A 175 -14.13 -23.85 -7.20
CA PHE A 175 -15.54 -24.18 -6.95
C PHE A 175 -16.45 -23.10 -7.49
N ALA A 176 -17.33 -23.47 -8.44
CA ALA A 176 -18.35 -22.57 -8.96
C ALA A 176 -19.32 -22.14 -7.85
N TYR A 177 -19.71 -20.86 -7.86
CA TYR A 177 -20.61 -20.33 -6.85
C TYR A 177 -21.94 -19.85 -7.45
N GLY A 178 -23.02 -20.18 -6.75
CA GLY A 178 -24.38 -19.83 -7.19
C GLY A 178 -24.97 -20.74 -8.27
N ASN A 179 -24.34 -21.90 -8.56
CA ASN A 179 -24.90 -22.91 -9.44
C ASN A 179 -25.92 -23.79 -8.67
N PRO A 180 -27.23 -23.72 -8.97
CA PRO A 180 -28.22 -24.52 -8.25
C PRO A 180 -28.08 -26.04 -8.46
N ALA A 181 -27.50 -26.47 -9.59
CA ALA A 181 -27.29 -27.87 -9.90
C ALA A 181 -26.08 -28.47 -9.15
N ASP A 182 -25.14 -27.61 -8.71
CA ASP A 182 -23.94 -28.00 -7.95
C ASP A 182 -23.62 -26.90 -6.91
N PRO A 183 -24.36 -26.84 -5.80
CA PRO A 183 -24.15 -25.84 -4.76
C PRO A 183 -22.75 -25.91 -4.17
N ILE A 184 -22.09 -24.77 -4.01
CA ILE A 184 -20.70 -24.68 -3.51
C ILE A 184 -20.52 -25.38 -2.17
N ASN A 185 -21.52 -25.35 -1.28
CA ASN A 185 -21.45 -25.96 0.04
C ASN A 185 -21.31 -27.49 -0.01
N ASN A 186 -21.63 -28.15 -1.15
CA ASN A 186 -21.41 -29.57 -1.35
C ASN A 186 -19.89 -29.92 -1.41
N HIS A 187 -19.06 -28.94 -1.79
CA HIS A 187 -17.60 -29.08 -1.90
C HIS A 187 -16.89 -28.80 -0.58
N PHE A 188 -17.60 -28.30 0.42
CA PHE A 188 -17.09 -28.03 1.77
C PHE A 188 -17.77 -28.90 2.83
N PRO A 189 -17.79 -30.26 2.66
CA PRO A 189 -18.45 -31.15 3.60
C PRO A 189 -17.78 -31.11 4.95
N VAL A 190 -18.52 -31.50 6.00
CA VAL A 190 -18.00 -31.61 7.36
C VAL A 190 -16.82 -32.59 7.39
N ARG A 191 -15.69 -32.15 7.96
CA ARG A 191 -14.51 -32.96 8.22
C ARG A 191 -14.40 -33.26 9.71
N ASN A 192 -14.35 -34.54 10.06
CA ASN A 192 -14.08 -34.98 11.43
C ASN A 192 -12.57 -35.15 11.59
N LYS A 193 -12.00 -34.52 12.60
CA LYS A 193 -10.58 -34.48 12.88
C LYS A 193 -10.30 -34.78 14.36
N THR A 194 -9.07 -35.20 14.62
CA THR A 194 -8.55 -35.36 15.98
C THR A 194 -7.23 -34.64 16.08
N ALA A 195 -7.12 -33.69 16.99
CA ALA A 195 -5.92 -32.88 17.17
C ALA A 195 -4.74 -33.77 17.60
N PRO A 196 -3.55 -33.61 16.96
CA PRO A 196 -2.35 -34.38 17.30
C PRO A 196 -1.91 -34.21 18.76
N ALA A 197 -1.10 -35.15 19.23
CA ALA A 197 -0.41 -35.01 20.51
C ALA A 197 0.44 -33.73 20.53
N GLY A 198 0.50 -33.06 21.68
CA GLY A 198 1.25 -31.81 21.85
C GLY A 198 0.50 -30.54 21.40
N THR A 199 -0.69 -30.66 20.81
CA THR A 199 -1.51 -29.49 20.43
C THR A 199 -1.94 -28.70 21.65
N THR A 200 -1.69 -27.38 21.64
CA THR A 200 -2.24 -26.42 22.62
C THR A 200 -3.16 -25.41 21.98
N SER A 201 -3.03 -25.21 20.66
CA SER A 201 -3.88 -24.32 19.87
C SER A 201 -3.93 -24.78 18.41
N ALA A 202 -4.95 -24.33 17.69
CA ALA A 202 -5.09 -24.60 16.25
C ALA A 202 -5.65 -23.39 15.53
N GLU A 203 -5.24 -23.23 14.27
CA GLU A 203 -5.70 -22.17 13.37
C GLU A 203 -6.13 -22.78 12.05
N LEU A 204 -7.24 -22.31 11.49
CA LEU A 204 -7.62 -22.55 10.12
C LEU A 204 -7.01 -21.46 9.26
N LYS A 205 -6.17 -21.83 8.29
CA LYS A 205 -5.66 -20.96 7.23
C LYS A 205 -6.46 -21.21 5.95
N PHE A 206 -7.04 -20.14 5.41
CA PHE A 206 -7.87 -20.20 4.23
C PHE A 206 -7.34 -19.24 3.16
N LEU A 207 -6.62 -19.77 2.17
CA LEU A 207 -6.29 -19.06 0.93
C LEU A 207 -7.48 -19.18 0.01
N VAL A 208 -8.13 -18.07 -0.30
CA VAL A 208 -9.31 -18.02 -1.16
C VAL A 208 -9.29 -16.75 -2.01
N THR A 209 -9.60 -16.91 -3.28
CA THR A 209 -9.73 -15.80 -4.24
C THR A 209 -10.93 -16.04 -5.15
N GLY A 210 -11.76 -15.00 -5.36
CA GLY A 210 -12.91 -15.08 -6.24
C GLY A 210 -12.54 -14.66 -7.67
N HIS A 211 -13.01 -15.41 -8.65
CA HIS A 211 -12.72 -15.20 -10.07
C HIS A 211 -13.96 -15.38 -10.93
N GLY A 212 -13.94 -14.73 -12.09
CA GLY A 212 -15.06 -14.73 -13.03
C GLY A 212 -16.22 -13.86 -12.59
N SER A 213 -17.22 -13.74 -13.45
CA SER A 213 -18.30 -12.77 -13.26
C SER A 213 -19.62 -13.35 -13.77
N ASP A 214 -20.66 -13.27 -12.95
CA ASP A 214 -22.03 -13.45 -13.40
C ASP A 214 -22.61 -12.16 -14.00
N THR A 215 -23.84 -12.23 -14.53
CA THR A 215 -24.46 -11.09 -15.20
C THR A 215 -25.26 -10.16 -14.27
N ILE A 216 -25.38 -10.48 -12.98
CA ILE A 216 -26.18 -9.71 -12.01
C ILE A 216 -25.30 -8.90 -11.08
N ASN A 217 -24.43 -9.60 -10.31
CA ASN A 217 -23.66 -8.98 -9.22
C ASN A 217 -22.16 -8.99 -9.49
N GLN A 218 -21.71 -9.48 -10.66
CA GLN A 218 -20.30 -9.66 -11.00
C GLN A 218 -19.58 -10.63 -10.04
N CYS A 219 -20.33 -11.58 -9.46
CA CYS A 219 -19.77 -12.65 -8.64
C CYS A 219 -18.96 -13.62 -9.53
N CYS A 220 -17.76 -13.99 -9.14
CA CYS A 220 -17.23 -13.89 -7.79
C CYS A 220 -15.98 -13.01 -7.72
N GLU A 221 -15.63 -12.28 -8.76
CA GLU A 221 -14.47 -11.41 -8.76
C GLU A 221 -14.74 -10.08 -8.03
N PHE A 222 -15.85 -9.41 -8.38
CA PHE A 222 -16.16 -8.06 -7.91
C PHE A 222 -17.36 -7.99 -6.95
N ASP A 223 -17.68 -9.11 -6.29
CA ASP A 223 -18.81 -9.20 -5.36
C ASP A 223 -18.34 -9.66 -3.98
N ASN A 224 -18.68 -8.88 -2.94
CA ASN A 224 -18.30 -9.15 -1.57
C ASN A 224 -19.23 -10.21 -0.95
N ARG A 225 -18.76 -11.45 -0.88
CA ARG A 225 -19.49 -12.58 -0.30
C ARG A 225 -18.87 -13.04 1.01
N THR A 226 -19.66 -13.71 1.84
CA THR A 226 -19.25 -14.17 3.16
C THR A 226 -19.31 -15.69 3.28
N TYR A 227 -18.55 -16.21 4.22
CA TYR A 227 -18.63 -17.60 4.68
C TYR A 227 -18.54 -17.67 6.20
N ASP A 228 -19.09 -18.75 6.76
CA ASP A 228 -18.95 -19.13 8.17
C ASP A 228 -17.89 -20.22 8.32
N VAL A 229 -17.12 -20.15 9.40
CA VAL A 229 -16.32 -21.27 9.91
C VAL A 229 -17.14 -21.97 10.97
N LEU A 230 -17.54 -23.19 10.70
CA LEU A 230 -18.33 -24.02 11.64
C LEU A 230 -17.39 -24.99 12.36
N LEU A 231 -17.32 -24.87 13.67
CA LEU A 231 -16.61 -25.78 14.56
C LEU A 231 -17.64 -26.49 15.45
N ASN A 232 -17.70 -27.83 15.39
CA ASN A 232 -18.72 -28.63 16.05
C ASN A 232 -20.15 -28.13 15.77
N ASN A 233 -20.40 -27.82 14.51
CA ASN A 233 -21.67 -27.26 13.98
C ASN A 233 -22.07 -25.88 14.57
N THR A 234 -21.14 -25.19 15.21
CA THR A 234 -21.34 -23.81 15.72
C THR A 234 -20.48 -22.83 14.92
N SER A 235 -21.03 -21.72 14.46
CA SER A 235 -20.25 -20.68 13.79
C SER A 235 -19.32 -20.01 14.80
N VAL A 236 -18.02 -20.14 14.58
CA VAL A 236 -16.96 -19.49 15.37
C VAL A 236 -16.42 -18.25 14.68
N ALA A 237 -16.68 -18.06 13.39
CA ALA A 237 -16.36 -16.87 12.64
C ALA A 237 -17.27 -16.74 11.42
N ASN A 238 -17.65 -15.50 11.09
CA ASN A 238 -18.22 -15.12 9.81
C ASN A 238 -17.30 -14.10 9.16
N LYS A 239 -16.88 -14.29 7.91
CA LYS A 239 -15.88 -13.45 7.26
C LYS A 239 -16.25 -13.17 5.82
N ALA A 240 -16.02 -11.91 5.40
CA ALA A 240 -16.08 -11.50 4.00
C ALA A 240 -14.84 -11.98 3.23
N ILE A 241 -15.05 -12.41 1.99
CA ILE A 241 -13.99 -12.68 1.02
C ILE A 241 -13.81 -11.40 0.21
N TRP A 242 -13.08 -10.43 0.79
CA TRP A 242 -12.97 -9.12 0.19
C TRP A 242 -11.65 -8.44 0.53
N ARG A 243 -11.11 -7.71 -0.44
CA ARG A 243 -9.96 -6.83 -0.31
C ARG A 243 -10.30 -5.47 -0.92
N ASP A 244 -10.18 -4.40 -0.13
CA ASP A 244 -10.66 -3.04 -0.44
C ASP A 244 -9.54 -2.01 -0.55
N ASN A 245 -8.33 -2.46 -0.83
CA ASN A 245 -7.15 -1.61 -0.93
C ASN A 245 -6.38 -1.74 -2.26
N CYS A 246 -7.03 -2.26 -3.30
CA CYS A 246 -6.36 -2.43 -4.60
C CYS A 246 -5.90 -1.09 -5.18
N GLY A 247 -6.70 -0.03 -5.06
CA GLY A 247 -6.36 1.31 -5.53
C GLY A 247 -5.18 1.99 -4.82
N VAL A 248 -4.70 1.40 -3.70
CA VAL A 248 -3.46 1.82 -3.00
C VAL A 248 -2.37 0.75 -3.04
N ASN A 249 -2.47 -0.22 -3.94
CA ASN A 249 -1.42 -1.22 -4.19
C ASN A 249 -0.06 -0.51 -4.40
N PRO A 250 1.03 -0.97 -3.73
CA PRO A 250 2.36 -0.38 -3.92
C PRO A 250 2.88 -0.52 -5.36
N LEU A 251 2.46 -1.55 -6.09
CA LEU A 251 2.83 -1.74 -7.50
C LEU A 251 1.87 -0.97 -8.41
N TYR A 252 2.30 0.19 -8.88
CA TYR A 252 1.60 1.04 -9.85
C TYR A 252 2.60 1.83 -10.72
N PRO A 253 2.22 2.34 -11.88
CA PRO A 253 0.95 2.19 -12.56
C PRO A 253 0.84 0.81 -13.22
N GLN A 254 -0.38 0.28 -13.29
CA GLN A 254 -0.70 -0.93 -14.04
C GLN A 254 -1.73 -0.60 -15.12
N GLY A 255 -1.86 -1.49 -16.11
CA GLY A 255 -3.01 -1.47 -17.03
C GLY A 255 -4.26 -2.08 -16.39
N GLY A 256 -5.27 -2.33 -17.20
CA GLY A 256 -6.47 -3.06 -16.77
C GLY A 256 -7.21 -2.44 -15.60
N THR A 257 -7.97 -3.26 -14.91
CA THR A 257 -8.86 -2.87 -13.80
C THR A 257 -8.19 -3.00 -12.43
N TRP A 258 -6.89 -2.77 -12.34
CA TRP A 258 -6.07 -2.99 -11.14
C TRP A 258 -6.54 -2.22 -9.90
N VAL A 259 -7.19 -1.08 -10.10
CA VAL A 259 -7.69 -0.22 -9.01
C VAL A 259 -8.96 -0.73 -8.34
N TYR A 260 -9.67 -1.69 -8.96
CA TYR A 260 -10.93 -2.18 -8.42
C TYR A 260 -10.70 -3.20 -7.32
N ASP A 261 -11.44 -3.02 -6.25
CA ASP A 261 -11.49 -3.97 -5.15
C ASP A 261 -12.09 -5.31 -5.58
N ARG A 262 -11.59 -6.39 -5.00
CA ARG A 262 -11.91 -7.75 -5.43
C ARG A 262 -12.06 -8.72 -4.26
N SER A 263 -12.54 -9.90 -4.59
CA SER A 263 -12.68 -11.00 -3.63
C SER A 263 -11.32 -11.56 -3.18
N ASN A 264 -10.73 -10.87 -2.19
CA ASN A 264 -9.50 -11.20 -1.44
C ASN A 264 -8.21 -11.17 -2.25
N TRP A 265 -8.13 -10.41 -3.35
CA TRP A 265 -6.89 -10.24 -4.11
C TRP A 265 -6.80 -8.89 -4.83
N CYS A 266 -5.60 -8.51 -5.23
CA CYS A 266 -5.36 -7.37 -6.12
C CYS A 266 -4.31 -7.77 -7.17
N PRO A 267 -4.41 -7.27 -8.42
CA PRO A 267 -3.38 -7.52 -9.43
C PRO A 267 -2.01 -7.02 -8.99
N GLY A 268 -0.98 -7.85 -9.18
CA GLY A 268 0.39 -7.52 -8.79
C GLY A 268 0.64 -7.56 -7.28
N ALA A 269 -0.19 -8.28 -6.52
CA ALA A 269 -0.03 -8.43 -5.08
C ALA A 269 -0.08 -9.90 -4.64
N LEU A 270 0.57 -10.19 -3.52
CA LEU A 270 0.40 -11.47 -2.83
C LEU A 270 -1.02 -11.58 -2.27
N VAL A 271 -1.48 -12.82 -2.10
CA VAL A 271 -2.76 -13.14 -1.44
C VAL A 271 -2.46 -13.62 -0.04
N ASP A 272 -2.92 -12.86 0.96
CA ASP A 272 -2.81 -13.26 2.35
C ASP A 272 -3.84 -14.34 2.70
N PRO A 273 -3.47 -15.39 3.45
CA PRO A 273 -4.45 -16.33 3.98
C PRO A 273 -5.35 -15.64 5.01
N ILE A 274 -6.65 -15.93 4.96
CA ILE A 274 -7.56 -15.55 6.04
C ILE A 274 -7.36 -16.56 7.18
N VAL A 275 -6.94 -16.05 8.34
CA VAL A 275 -6.60 -16.92 9.51
C VAL A 275 -7.72 -16.85 10.53
N HIS A 276 -8.17 -18.04 11.00
CA HIS A 276 -9.18 -18.17 12.03
C HIS A 276 -8.64 -19.02 13.20
N LYS A 277 -8.62 -18.45 14.40
CA LYS A 277 -8.32 -19.20 15.61
C LYS A 277 -9.46 -20.19 15.89
N LEU A 278 -9.12 -21.45 16.17
CA LEU A 278 -10.10 -22.49 16.50
C LEU A 278 -10.14 -22.70 18.02
N PRO A 279 -11.15 -22.18 18.72
CA PRO A 279 -11.21 -22.21 20.17
C PRO A 279 -11.39 -23.63 20.70
N GLY A 280 -10.75 -23.96 21.85
CA GLY A 280 -10.93 -25.18 22.56
C GLY A 280 -10.29 -26.43 21.95
N ILE A 281 -9.46 -26.27 20.89
CA ILE A 281 -8.72 -27.40 20.31
C ILE A 281 -7.43 -27.62 21.12
N ALA A 282 -7.28 -28.81 21.66
CA ALA A 282 -6.11 -29.27 22.40
C ALA A 282 -5.78 -30.73 22.01
N ALA A 283 -4.63 -31.22 22.47
CA ALA A 283 -4.19 -32.60 22.19
C ALA A 283 -5.28 -33.65 22.45
N GLY A 284 -5.54 -34.50 21.45
CA GLY A 284 -6.56 -35.52 21.48
C GLY A 284 -8.01 -35.06 21.34
N SER A 285 -8.28 -33.76 21.23
CA SER A 285 -9.62 -33.23 20.97
C SER A 285 -10.15 -33.76 19.64
N SER A 286 -11.29 -34.43 19.65
CA SER A 286 -12.05 -34.75 18.43
C SER A 286 -13.04 -33.63 18.16
N TYR A 287 -13.08 -33.15 16.92
CA TYR A 287 -13.95 -32.06 16.52
C TYR A 287 -14.39 -32.22 15.05
N SER A 288 -15.46 -31.54 14.69
CA SER A 288 -15.88 -31.41 13.31
C SER A 288 -15.68 -29.98 12.83
N ILE A 289 -15.26 -29.79 11.57
CA ILE A 289 -15.04 -28.49 10.96
C ILE A 289 -15.54 -28.48 9.52
N ASN A 290 -16.16 -27.38 9.12
CA ASN A 290 -16.43 -27.06 7.72
C ASN A 290 -16.54 -25.57 7.50
N LEU A 291 -16.47 -25.17 6.21
CA LEU A 291 -16.78 -23.83 5.75
C LEU A 291 -18.18 -23.84 5.14
N LYS A 292 -18.97 -22.82 5.42
CA LYS A 292 -20.31 -22.67 4.87
C LYS A 292 -20.44 -21.30 4.21
N PHE A 293 -20.46 -21.27 2.89
CA PHE A 293 -20.70 -20.05 2.11
C PHE A 293 -22.16 -19.62 2.24
N ALA A 294 -22.39 -18.30 2.22
CA ALA A 294 -23.74 -17.75 2.18
C ALA A 294 -24.51 -18.27 0.96
N ASP A 295 -25.81 -18.41 1.09
CA ASP A 295 -26.64 -18.88 -0.03
C ASP A 295 -26.66 -17.83 -1.14
N TYR A 296 -26.50 -18.29 -2.38
CA TYR A 296 -26.49 -17.46 -3.57
C TYR A 296 -26.96 -18.23 -4.79
N THR A 297 -27.68 -17.56 -5.67
CA THR A 297 -28.05 -18.10 -6.98
C THR A 297 -27.55 -17.12 -8.05
N ALA A 298 -26.62 -17.57 -8.86
CA ALA A 298 -26.05 -16.77 -9.93
C ALA A 298 -26.84 -16.90 -11.23
N THR A 299 -26.77 -15.87 -12.05
CA THR A 299 -27.13 -15.95 -13.47
C THR A 299 -25.84 -16.03 -14.28
N PRO A 300 -25.49 -17.22 -14.83
CA PRO A 300 -24.20 -17.42 -15.46
C PRO A 300 -24.00 -16.49 -16.66
N SER A 301 -22.78 -16.04 -16.84
CA SER A 301 -22.36 -15.35 -18.06
C SER A 301 -22.20 -16.34 -19.22
N THR A 302 -21.88 -15.86 -20.42
CA THR A 302 -21.54 -16.69 -21.57
C THR A 302 -20.31 -17.59 -21.33
N LYS A 303 -19.50 -17.27 -20.30
CA LYS A 303 -18.34 -18.05 -19.85
C LYS A 303 -18.64 -19.00 -18.70
N GLY A 304 -19.88 -19.08 -18.24
CA GLY A 304 -20.32 -19.91 -17.12
C GLY A 304 -20.42 -19.13 -15.79
N TYR A 305 -20.35 -19.85 -14.70
CA TYR A 305 -20.41 -19.31 -13.33
C TYR A 305 -19.03 -18.79 -12.92
N GLY A 306 -19.01 -17.68 -12.17
CA GLY A 306 -17.86 -17.32 -11.35
C GLY A 306 -17.67 -18.33 -10.20
N GLY A 307 -16.52 -18.30 -9.55
CA GLY A 307 -16.22 -19.23 -8.46
C GLY A 307 -15.02 -18.81 -7.62
N TYR A 308 -14.69 -19.65 -6.66
CA TYR A 308 -13.58 -19.44 -5.74
C TYR A 308 -12.49 -20.48 -5.93
N GLU A 309 -11.26 -20.02 -6.13
CA GLU A 309 -10.05 -20.83 -5.97
C GLU A 309 -9.75 -20.89 -4.47
N ALA A 310 -9.79 -22.07 -3.88
CA ALA A 310 -9.78 -22.25 -2.44
C ALA A 310 -8.75 -23.30 -2.00
N HIS A 311 -7.97 -23.00 -0.97
CA HIS A 311 -7.16 -23.96 -0.21
C HIS A 311 -7.34 -23.70 1.28
N ALA A 312 -7.82 -24.68 2.02
CA ALA A 312 -8.07 -24.58 3.45
C ALA A 312 -7.35 -25.69 4.23
N ALA A 313 -6.66 -25.30 5.29
CA ALA A 313 -5.93 -26.23 6.14
C ALA A 313 -6.01 -25.83 7.61
N VAL A 314 -6.04 -26.81 8.51
CA VAL A 314 -5.83 -26.61 9.93
C VAL A 314 -4.38 -26.86 10.27
N ILE A 315 -3.77 -25.86 10.93
CA ILE A 315 -2.43 -25.96 11.49
C ILE A 315 -2.56 -26.11 12.99
N TYR A 316 -1.87 -27.09 13.56
CA TYR A 316 -1.84 -27.33 14.98
C TYR A 316 -0.51 -26.90 15.57
N TYR A 317 -0.58 -26.19 16.68
CA TYR A 317 0.60 -25.65 17.35
C TYR A 317 0.75 -26.18 18.76
N GLY A 318 2.00 -26.40 19.17
CA GLY A 318 2.41 -26.57 20.53
C GLY A 318 2.33 -25.28 21.36
N PRO A 319 2.83 -25.29 22.61
CA PRO A 319 2.89 -24.08 23.42
C PRO A 319 3.81 -23.03 22.78
N ILE A 320 3.66 -21.78 23.22
CA ILE A 320 4.61 -20.72 22.91
C ILE A 320 5.94 -21.08 23.56
N ASN A 321 7.01 -21.05 22.78
CA ASN A 321 8.32 -21.57 23.19
C ASN A 321 9.12 -20.60 24.09
N LYS A 322 8.79 -19.31 24.07
CA LYS A 322 9.48 -18.27 24.82
C LYS A 322 8.51 -17.59 25.80
N THR A 323 9.03 -17.08 26.91
CA THR A 323 8.23 -16.36 27.89
C THR A 323 8.18 -14.87 27.60
N LEU A 324 9.33 -14.24 27.35
CA LEU A 324 9.47 -12.81 27.12
C LEU A 324 10.39 -12.56 25.95
N ASP A 325 9.81 -12.32 24.78
CA ASP A 325 10.56 -12.12 23.54
C ASP A 325 9.78 -11.20 22.60
N ALA A 326 10.48 -10.32 21.91
CA ALA A 326 9.95 -9.45 20.86
C ALA A 326 10.84 -9.48 19.65
N SER A 327 10.28 -9.63 18.47
CA SER A 327 11.02 -9.57 17.21
C SER A 327 10.74 -8.30 16.42
N LEU A 328 11.76 -7.76 15.77
CA LEU A 328 11.61 -6.81 14.67
C LEU A 328 11.27 -7.59 13.39
N GLU A 329 10.09 -7.34 12.85
CA GLU A 329 9.61 -8.02 11.65
C GLU A 329 9.90 -7.25 10.38
N ASP A 330 9.85 -5.90 10.45
CA ASP A 330 10.01 -5.05 9.27
C ASP A 330 10.44 -3.63 9.63
N ILE A 331 11.12 -2.97 8.70
CA ILE A 331 11.35 -1.53 8.68
C ILE A 331 10.52 -0.95 7.53
N ILE A 332 9.32 -0.50 7.86
CA ILE A 332 8.38 0.06 6.90
C ILE A 332 8.96 1.37 6.33
N ASN A 333 9.58 2.17 7.21
CA ASN A 333 10.14 3.47 6.89
C ASN A 333 11.31 3.83 7.85
N PRO A 334 12.47 4.28 7.28
CA PRO A 334 12.77 4.47 5.88
C PRO A 334 13.19 3.17 5.17
N SER A 335 12.70 2.95 3.95
CA SER A 335 12.96 1.73 3.17
C SER A 335 12.89 2.01 1.67
N VAL A 336 13.63 1.24 0.86
CA VAL A 336 13.43 1.14 -0.61
C VAL A 336 12.76 -0.17 -1.00
N TYR A 337 12.28 -0.95 -0.02
CA TYR A 337 11.58 -2.19 -0.31
C TYR A 337 10.28 -1.90 -1.08
N PRO A 338 10.00 -2.61 -2.18
CA PRO A 338 8.89 -2.27 -3.08
C PRO A 338 7.52 -2.23 -2.40
N ASP A 339 7.25 -3.10 -1.43
CA ASP A 339 5.96 -3.11 -0.72
C ASP A 339 5.73 -1.83 0.11
N HIS A 340 6.82 -1.10 0.44
CA HIS A 340 6.76 0.17 1.17
C HIS A 340 6.86 1.40 0.26
N PHE A 341 6.77 1.22 -1.06
CA PHE A 341 6.96 2.30 -2.02
C PHE A 341 6.06 3.52 -1.74
N ARG A 342 4.81 3.30 -1.33
CA ARG A 342 3.87 4.38 -1.04
C ARG A 342 4.23 5.18 0.22
N GLU A 343 4.89 4.56 1.18
CA GLU A 343 5.35 5.18 2.43
C GLU A 343 6.67 5.94 2.28
N ASN A 344 7.43 5.71 1.19
CA ASN A 344 8.80 6.22 1.01
C ASN A 344 8.97 7.07 -0.26
N PRO A 345 9.88 8.06 -0.27
CA PRO A 345 10.57 8.59 0.89
C PRO A 345 9.63 9.30 1.83
N ASN A 346 9.82 9.10 3.13
CA ASN A 346 9.00 9.69 4.17
C ASN A 346 9.71 10.92 4.79
N SER A 347 9.12 11.46 5.84
CA SER A 347 9.72 12.50 6.67
C SER A 347 10.90 11.98 7.50
N ASN A 348 11.17 12.59 8.63
CA ASN A 348 12.21 12.14 9.57
C ASN A 348 11.68 11.22 10.69
N THR A 349 10.47 10.69 10.56
CA THR A 349 9.83 9.80 11.56
C THR A 349 9.86 8.34 11.09
N PRO A 350 10.83 7.53 11.55
CA PRO A 350 10.89 6.12 11.16
C PRO A 350 9.72 5.30 11.71
N LYS A 351 9.37 4.19 11.03
CA LYS A 351 8.33 3.25 11.41
C LYS A 351 8.80 1.81 11.25
N VAL A 352 8.54 0.98 12.27
CA VAL A 352 8.87 -0.44 12.26
C VAL A 352 7.64 -1.28 12.59
N LYS A 353 7.65 -2.56 12.18
CA LYS A 353 6.72 -3.58 12.62
C LYS A 353 7.41 -4.47 13.65
N VAL A 354 6.76 -4.71 14.78
CA VAL A 354 7.23 -5.61 15.85
C VAL A 354 6.21 -6.71 16.08
N HIS A 355 6.68 -7.86 16.56
CA HIS A 355 5.89 -9.00 16.94
C HIS A 355 6.20 -9.42 18.37
N ASN A 356 5.19 -9.86 19.14
CA ASN A 356 5.40 -10.47 20.45
C ASN A 356 5.57 -11.99 20.29
N SER A 357 6.82 -12.44 20.24
CA SER A 357 7.16 -13.87 20.10
C SER A 357 7.07 -14.66 21.42
N GLY A 358 6.78 -13.96 22.54
CA GLY A 358 6.67 -14.55 23.88
C GLY A 358 5.23 -14.81 24.31
N SER A 359 5.07 -15.53 25.42
CA SER A 359 3.78 -15.84 26.07
C SER A 359 3.31 -14.75 27.04
N THR A 360 4.19 -13.78 27.37
CA THR A 360 3.89 -12.65 28.26
C THR A 360 3.47 -11.44 27.43
N PRO A 361 2.36 -10.74 27.79
CA PRO A 361 2.03 -9.47 27.16
C PRO A 361 3.17 -8.44 27.32
N ILE A 362 3.51 -7.77 26.23
CA ILE A 362 4.52 -6.71 26.23
C ILE A 362 3.83 -5.38 26.54
N THR A 363 4.34 -4.67 27.55
CA THR A 363 3.85 -3.36 27.97
C THR A 363 4.83 -2.24 27.69
N SER A 364 6.12 -2.55 27.46
CA SER A 364 7.13 -1.59 27.06
C SER A 364 8.22 -2.24 26.21
N LEU A 365 8.74 -1.48 25.25
CA LEU A 365 9.90 -1.84 24.42
C LEU A 365 10.87 -0.69 24.39
N GLN A 366 12.16 -0.98 24.59
CA GLN A 366 13.23 -0.01 24.37
C GLN A 366 13.90 -0.28 23.03
N PHE A 367 14.16 0.78 22.30
CA PHE A 367 14.79 0.72 20.99
C PHE A 367 16.06 1.58 20.92
N SER A 368 17.01 1.11 20.13
CA SER A 368 18.10 1.89 19.58
C SER A 368 17.94 1.96 18.08
N TYR A 369 17.88 3.16 17.48
CA TYR A 369 17.62 3.32 16.06
C TYR A 369 18.37 4.52 15.46
N GLY A 370 18.61 4.47 14.15
CA GLY A 370 19.30 5.57 13.48
C GLY A 370 19.82 5.23 12.09
N VAL A 371 20.34 6.25 11.41
CA VAL A 371 21.09 6.07 10.18
C VAL A 371 22.37 5.31 10.50
N LYS A 372 22.71 4.33 9.66
CA LYS A 372 23.93 3.53 9.84
C LYS A 372 25.16 4.47 9.89
N ASP A 373 26.11 4.11 10.72
CA ASP A 373 27.37 4.87 10.94
C ASP A 373 27.17 6.29 11.52
N SER A 374 25.98 6.57 12.08
CA SER A 374 25.67 7.78 12.82
C SER A 374 25.33 7.46 14.28
N ALA A 375 25.24 8.49 15.13
CA ALA A 375 24.80 8.33 16.51
C ALA A 375 23.36 7.78 16.56
N GLN A 376 23.18 6.69 17.30
CA GLN A 376 21.88 6.05 17.45
C GLN A 376 21.06 6.76 18.53
N GLN A 377 19.75 6.91 18.27
CA GLN A 377 18.79 7.44 19.23
C GLN A 377 18.19 6.31 20.07
N GLN A 378 17.72 6.66 21.28
CA GLN A 378 16.99 5.74 22.14
C GLN A 378 15.53 6.16 22.21
N TYR A 379 14.62 5.18 22.21
CA TYR A 379 13.19 5.41 22.36
C TYR A 379 12.55 4.31 23.20
N THR A 380 11.65 4.69 24.08
CA THR A 380 10.82 3.75 24.84
C THR A 380 9.38 3.84 24.36
N TRP A 381 8.88 2.77 23.78
CA TRP A 381 7.47 2.61 23.48
C TRP A 381 6.76 2.02 24.70
N ASN A 382 5.57 2.56 25.01
CA ASN A 382 4.67 2.02 26.02
C ASN A 382 3.31 1.75 25.39
N GLY A 383 2.76 0.55 25.65
CA GLY A 383 1.51 0.12 25.04
C GLY A 383 1.09 -1.24 25.59
N THR A 384 0.29 -1.98 24.84
CA THR A 384 -0.04 -3.37 25.15
C THR A 384 0.00 -4.18 23.87
N LEU A 385 0.87 -5.19 23.84
CA LEU A 385 1.00 -6.12 22.74
C LEU A 385 0.81 -7.53 23.25
N ALA A 386 -0.32 -8.15 22.91
CA ALA A 386 -0.66 -9.49 23.36
C ALA A 386 0.30 -10.54 22.78
N PRO A 387 0.42 -11.73 23.38
CA PRO A 387 1.18 -12.85 22.79
C PRO A 387 0.77 -13.11 21.34
N LEU A 388 1.77 -13.30 20.47
CA LEU A 388 1.62 -13.57 19.03
C LEU A 388 0.87 -12.47 18.27
N ALA A 389 0.89 -11.23 18.76
CA ALA A 389 0.32 -10.07 18.08
C ALA A 389 1.40 -9.20 17.48
N ASP A 390 1.04 -8.47 16.43
CA ASP A 390 1.87 -7.47 15.76
C ASP A 390 1.48 -6.05 16.16
N ALA A 391 2.45 -5.13 16.09
CA ALA A 391 2.20 -3.69 16.17
C ALA A 391 3.13 -2.92 15.22
N GLU A 392 2.60 -1.84 14.62
CA GLU A 392 3.42 -0.83 13.96
C GLU A 392 3.78 0.28 14.97
N ILE A 393 5.06 0.56 15.08
CA ILE A 393 5.58 1.58 16.00
C ILE A 393 6.28 2.67 15.21
N SER A 394 5.80 3.91 15.36
CA SER A 394 6.47 5.10 14.83
C SER A 394 7.43 5.65 15.86
N PHE A 395 8.68 5.89 15.43
CA PHE A 395 9.70 6.50 16.27
C PHE A 395 9.62 8.03 16.25
N PRO A 396 10.13 8.71 17.27
CA PRO A 396 10.35 10.15 17.24
C PRO A 396 11.20 10.59 16.05
N ALA A 397 11.08 11.85 15.68
CA ALA A 397 11.81 12.43 14.57
C ALA A 397 13.33 12.29 14.74
N LEU A 398 14.00 11.85 13.69
CA LEU A 398 15.44 11.60 13.65
C LEU A 398 16.18 12.75 12.97
N SER A 399 17.01 13.46 13.70
CA SER A 399 17.75 14.64 13.21
C SER A 399 18.69 14.33 12.05
N THR A 400 19.27 13.12 11.99
CA THR A 400 20.13 12.69 10.89
C THR A 400 19.34 12.58 9.56
N LEU A 401 18.10 12.10 9.58
CA LEU A 401 17.22 12.10 8.40
C LEU A 401 16.89 13.52 7.95
N THR A 402 16.64 14.43 8.92
CA THR A 402 16.45 15.85 8.63
C THR A 402 17.71 16.45 7.96
N SER A 403 18.88 16.16 8.48
CA SER A 403 20.14 16.65 7.93
C SER A 403 20.41 16.16 6.50
N LEU A 404 20.12 14.89 6.21
CA LEU A 404 20.23 14.32 4.85
C LEU A 404 19.29 15.03 3.87
N SER A 405 18.03 15.23 4.21
CA SER A 405 17.07 15.94 3.36
C SER A 405 17.42 17.43 3.22
N ASN A 406 17.87 18.08 4.30
CA ASN A 406 18.31 19.49 4.29
C ASN A 406 19.52 19.72 3.37
N SER A 407 20.50 18.80 3.37
CA SER A 407 21.65 18.89 2.49
C SER A 407 21.32 18.59 1.02
N GLY A 408 20.15 18.02 0.74
CA GLY A 408 19.80 17.50 -0.59
C GLY A 408 20.64 16.26 -0.94
N ALA A 409 20.99 15.48 0.05
CA ALA A 409 21.82 14.29 -0.12
C ALA A 409 21.18 13.31 -1.11
N SER A 410 21.98 12.86 -2.07
CA SER A 410 21.59 11.85 -3.07
C SER A 410 22.26 10.51 -2.80
N GLY A 411 21.66 9.43 -3.32
CA GLY A 411 22.15 8.07 -3.16
C GLY A 411 21.36 7.29 -2.10
N THR A 412 21.86 6.09 -1.81
CA THR A 412 21.24 5.15 -0.89
C THR A 412 21.97 5.15 0.45
N PHE A 413 21.20 5.25 1.52
CA PHE A 413 21.68 5.27 2.90
C PHE A 413 21.20 4.02 3.63
N GLY A 414 21.92 3.61 4.69
CA GLY A 414 21.49 2.54 5.58
C GLY A 414 20.74 3.09 6.80
N PHE A 415 19.73 2.36 7.24
CA PHE A 415 19.03 2.59 8.51
C PHE A 415 19.06 1.30 9.32
N ARG A 416 19.09 1.41 10.65
CA ARG A 416 19.03 0.28 11.57
C ARG A 416 18.09 0.59 12.72
N ALA A 417 17.35 -0.43 13.14
CA ALA A 417 16.59 -0.45 14.37
C ALA A 417 16.95 -1.72 15.17
N LYS A 418 16.97 -1.61 16.51
CA LYS A 418 17.24 -2.72 17.42
C LYS A 418 16.37 -2.58 18.67
N ILE A 419 15.71 -3.67 19.09
CA ILE A 419 15.11 -3.82 20.41
C ILE A 419 16.26 -4.00 21.42
N THR A 420 16.24 -3.28 22.53
CA THR A 420 17.29 -3.34 23.56
C THR A 420 16.76 -3.83 24.91
N SER A 421 15.43 -3.80 25.10
CA SER A 421 14.79 -4.31 26.31
C SER A 421 13.30 -4.54 26.06
N VAL A 422 12.76 -5.60 26.65
CA VAL A 422 11.35 -5.97 26.65
C VAL A 422 10.84 -5.96 28.10
N ASN A 423 9.81 -5.16 28.41
CA ASN A 423 9.29 -4.98 29.77
C ASN A 423 10.37 -4.66 30.81
N GLY A 424 11.40 -3.91 30.42
CA GLY A 424 12.54 -3.55 31.29
C GLY A 424 13.53 -4.68 31.56
N GLN A 425 13.44 -5.79 30.84
CA GLN A 425 14.32 -6.97 30.96
C GLN A 425 15.04 -7.25 29.65
N ALA A 426 16.05 -8.12 29.69
CA ALA A 426 16.67 -8.64 28.48
C ALA A 426 15.68 -9.52 27.72
N ASP A 427 15.77 -9.45 26.39
CA ASP A 427 15.05 -10.30 25.45
C ASP A 427 15.60 -11.74 25.48
N GLU A 428 14.75 -12.76 25.24
CA GLU A 428 15.18 -14.16 25.25
C GLU A 428 15.88 -14.58 23.94
N ASP A 429 15.63 -13.87 22.81
CA ASP A 429 16.23 -14.17 21.51
C ASP A 429 16.81 -12.90 20.85
N ALA A 430 18.02 -12.52 21.25
CA ALA A 430 18.70 -11.35 20.70
C ALA A 430 18.98 -11.41 19.18
N THR A 431 18.75 -12.55 18.51
CA THR A 431 19.00 -12.71 17.06
C THR A 431 17.87 -12.14 16.21
N ASN A 432 16.69 -11.92 16.79
CA ASN A 432 15.52 -11.33 16.11
C ASN A 432 15.30 -9.85 16.46
N ASP A 433 16.12 -9.28 17.34
CA ASP A 433 16.05 -7.91 17.83
C ASP A 433 16.34 -6.84 16.79
N SER A 434 17.08 -7.14 15.73
CA SER A 434 17.72 -6.12 14.91
C SER A 434 17.45 -6.32 13.42
N LEU A 435 16.99 -5.25 12.78
CA LEU A 435 16.85 -5.17 11.33
C LEU A 435 17.61 -3.96 10.76
N SER A 436 17.92 -4.06 9.49
CA SER A 436 18.48 -2.96 8.70
C SER A 436 17.74 -2.82 7.38
N SER A 437 17.53 -1.58 6.94
CA SER A 437 17.01 -1.24 5.63
C SER A 437 17.96 -0.32 4.88
N THR A 438 17.69 -0.15 3.59
CA THR A 438 18.29 0.91 2.78
C THR A 438 17.22 1.89 2.35
N PHE A 439 17.58 3.17 2.17
CA PHE A 439 16.61 4.21 1.84
C PHE A 439 17.23 5.35 1.03
N VAL A 440 16.38 6.17 0.42
CA VAL A 440 16.73 7.48 -0.15
C VAL A 440 16.14 8.59 0.70
N ALA A 441 16.86 9.71 0.83
CA ALA A 441 16.37 10.84 1.59
C ALA A 441 15.17 11.50 0.88
N ALA A 442 14.28 12.14 1.65
CA ALA A 442 13.22 12.94 1.07
C ALA A 442 13.81 14.11 0.26
N PRO A 443 13.24 14.45 -0.90
CA PRO A 443 13.77 15.49 -1.74
C PRO A 443 13.69 16.85 -1.06
N LYS A 444 14.67 17.69 -1.37
CA LYS A 444 14.70 19.10 -0.97
C LYS A 444 13.98 19.95 -2.02
N TRP A 445 13.00 20.72 -1.56
CA TRP A 445 12.30 21.69 -2.38
C TRP A 445 12.56 23.12 -1.89
N PRO A 446 12.38 24.14 -2.74
CA PRO A 446 12.41 25.53 -2.31
C PRO A 446 11.20 25.89 -1.43
N GLY A 447 11.25 27.03 -0.73
CA GLY A 447 10.15 27.53 0.09
C GLY A 447 8.91 27.93 -0.72
N ASP A 448 9.12 28.34 -1.98
CA ASP A 448 8.05 28.66 -2.91
C ASP A 448 8.03 27.62 -4.03
N VAL A 449 6.87 27.05 -4.31
CA VAL A 449 6.65 26.10 -5.42
C VAL A 449 5.45 26.51 -6.25
N VAL A 450 5.46 26.11 -7.52
CA VAL A 450 4.33 26.28 -8.44
C VAL A 450 3.78 24.90 -8.78
N LEU A 451 2.51 24.67 -8.46
CA LEU A 451 1.77 23.49 -8.87
C LEU A 451 1.08 23.77 -10.21
N ASN A 452 1.63 23.24 -11.28
CA ASN A 452 1.02 23.30 -12.61
C ASN A 452 0.05 22.11 -12.75
N LEU A 453 -1.24 22.36 -12.56
CA LEU A 453 -2.31 21.39 -12.69
C LEU A 453 -3.00 21.55 -14.03
N ARG A 454 -2.97 20.52 -14.88
CA ARG A 454 -3.87 20.38 -16.03
C ARG A 454 -4.97 19.40 -15.63
N THR A 455 -6.22 19.84 -15.65
CA THR A 455 -7.34 18.98 -15.30
C THR A 455 -7.84 18.20 -16.52
N GLY A 456 -8.35 17.00 -16.24
CA GLY A 456 -9.08 16.20 -17.19
C GLY A 456 -10.56 16.63 -17.33
N ASN A 457 -11.36 15.81 -17.99
CA ASN A 457 -12.78 16.08 -18.22
C ASN A 457 -13.74 15.26 -17.37
N LEU A 458 -13.26 14.40 -16.48
CA LEU A 458 -14.12 13.63 -15.57
C LEU A 458 -14.42 14.43 -14.31
N GLY A 459 -15.68 14.76 -14.10
CA GLY A 459 -16.13 15.51 -12.91
C GLY A 459 -16.21 14.62 -11.67
N ALA A 460 -16.24 15.26 -10.50
CA ALA A 460 -16.30 14.60 -9.19
C ALA A 460 -17.57 13.77 -8.96
N ASN A 461 -18.59 13.95 -9.78
CA ASN A 461 -19.82 13.13 -9.80
C ASN A 461 -19.78 11.95 -10.78
N GLY A 462 -18.64 11.70 -11.44
CA GLY A 462 -18.47 10.64 -12.43
C GLY A 462 -18.94 10.99 -13.85
N ASN A 463 -19.40 12.22 -14.11
CA ASN A 463 -19.87 12.64 -15.41
C ASN A 463 -18.83 13.49 -16.15
N LEU A 464 -18.83 13.41 -17.49
CA LEU A 464 -17.91 14.18 -18.32
C LEU A 464 -18.26 15.67 -18.31
N ASN A 465 -17.24 16.51 -18.26
CA ASN A 465 -17.32 17.97 -18.34
C ASN A 465 -18.23 18.62 -17.28
N GLN A 466 -18.49 17.94 -16.15
CA GLN A 466 -19.26 18.49 -15.04
C GLN A 466 -18.32 18.88 -13.90
N ASN A 467 -18.38 20.15 -13.51
CA ASN A 467 -17.56 20.71 -12.43
C ASN A 467 -18.07 20.35 -11.03
N PRO A 468 -17.19 20.26 -10.03
CA PRO A 468 -15.74 20.38 -10.13
C PRO A 468 -15.11 19.15 -10.78
N TRP A 469 -13.82 19.26 -11.19
CA TRP A 469 -13.00 18.12 -11.61
C TRP A 469 -12.81 17.14 -10.44
N HIS A 470 -12.62 15.85 -10.71
CA HIS A 470 -12.60 14.81 -9.68
C HIS A 470 -11.31 14.76 -8.82
N GLY A 471 -10.22 15.36 -9.28
CA GLY A 471 -8.93 15.28 -8.61
C GLY A 471 -8.71 16.38 -7.57
N VAL A 472 -7.95 16.05 -6.53
CA VAL A 472 -7.55 16.97 -5.44
C VAL A 472 -6.04 16.89 -5.24
N TRP A 473 -5.39 18.04 -5.02
CA TRP A 473 -4.07 18.06 -4.40
C TRP A 473 -4.10 18.87 -3.11
N LYS A 474 -3.25 18.47 -2.17
CA LYS A 474 -3.16 19.08 -0.85
C LYS A 474 -1.72 19.07 -0.35
N ILE A 475 -1.23 20.18 0.18
CA ILE A 475 0.04 20.26 0.92
C ILE A 475 -0.29 20.50 2.39
N THR A 476 0.30 19.71 3.28
CA THR A 476 0.18 19.84 4.73
C THR A 476 1.55 19.93 5.37
N ASP A 477 1.61 20.56 6.56
CA ASP A 477 2.74 20.41 7.48
C ASP A 477 2.70 19.03 8.17
N MET A 478 3.69 18.75 9.03
CA MET A 478 3.78 17.46 9.75
C MET A 478 2.77 17.33 10.88
N ALA A 479 2.13 18.42 11.31
CA ALA A 479 1.02 18.40 12.26
C ALA A 479 -0.34 18.13 11.58
N GLY A 480 -0.35 18.05 10.24
CA GLY A 480 -1.56 17.85 9.45
C GLY A 480 -2.30 19.13 9.08
N ASN A 481 -1.76 20.31 9.46
CA ASN A 481 -2.36 21.58 9.08
C ASN A 481 -2.20 21.81 7.57
N THR A 482 -3.29 22.20 6.91
CA THR A 482 -3.28 22.48 5.47
C THR A 482 -2.54 23.78 5.19
N VAL A 483 -1.46 23.72 4.41
CA VAL A 483 -0.78 24.90 3.87
C VAL A 483 -1.58 25.44 2.69
N ARG A 484 -1.89 24.59 1.73
CA ARG A 484 -2.77 24.90 0.58
C ARG A 484 -3.32 23.61 -0.02
N GLN A 485 -4.50 23.74 -0.66
CA GLN A 485 -5.13 22.65 -1.41
C GLN A 485 -5.93 23.22 -2.60
N ARG A 486 -6.21 22.36 -3.58
CA ARG A 486 -7.17 22.62 -4.64
C ARG A 486 -8.12 21.44 -4.76
N ASN A 487 -9.40 21.70 -4.54
CA ASN A 487 -10.49 20.73 -4.63
C ASN A 487 -11.69 21.26 -5.44
N ASP A 488 -11.54 22.45 -6.03
CA ASP A 488 -12.56 23.19 -6.75
C ASP A 488 -12.21 23.42 -8.23
N ALA A 489 -11.21 22.69 -8.74
CA ALA A 489 -10.78 22.83 -10.12
C ALA A 489 -11.91 22.45 -11.10
N SER A 490 -12.05 23.23 -12.16
CA SER A 490 -12.97 22.93 -13.26
C SER A 490 -12.36 21.91 -14.21
N CYS A 491 -13.18 21.13 -14.90
CA CYS A 491 -12.75 20.24 -15.97
C CYS A 491 -12.11 21.02 -17.14
N ASN A 492 -11.16 20.38 -17.83
CA ASN A 492 -10.50 20.92 -19.03
C ASN A 492 -9.84 22.30 -18.81
N ALA A 493 -9.26 22.52 -17.65
CA ALA A 493 -8.61 23.77 -17.27
C ALA A 493 -7.12 23.56 -16.93
N THR A 494 -6.38 24.66 -16.90
CA THR A 494 -4.99 24.68 -16.44
C THR A 494 -4.85 25.71 -15.33
N TYR A 495 -4.20 25.30 -14.25
CA TYR A 495 -3.95 26.12 -13.07
C TYR A 495 -2.45 26.17 -12.78
N ASN A 496 -1.99 27.34 -12.32
CA ASN A 496 -0.64 27.55 -11.81
C ASN A 496 -0.76 28.11 -10.40
N ASP A 497 -0.77 27.21 -9.42
CA ASP A 497 -0.92 27.61 -8.03
C ASP A 497 0.46 27.79 -7.38
N THR A 498 0.81 29.03 -7.05
CA THR A 498 1.99 29.30 -6.25
C THR A 498 1.70 29.02 -4.79
N VAL A 499 2.55 28.25 -4.12
CA VAL A 499 2.44 27.90 -2.72
C VAL A 499 3.72 28.25 -1.99
N ALA A 500 3.61 29.14 -1.00
CA ALA A 500 4.69 29.48 -0.09
C ALA A 500 4.59 28.61 1.17
N MET A 501 5.66 27.89 1.50
CA MET A 501 5.74 27.13 2.75
C MET A 501 5.98 28.11 3.92
N PRO A 502 5.21 28.02 5.03
CA PRO A 502 5.28 29.01 6.09
C PRO A 502 6.58 28.99 6.90
N ALA A 503 7.32 27.87 6.91
CA ALA A 503 8.54 27.69 7.68
C ALA A 503 9.46 26.64 7.06
N PRO A 504 10.75 26.60 7.43
CA PRO A 504 11.60 25.44 7.16
C PRO A 504 11.06 24.18 7.84
N GLY A 505 11.14 23.02 7.16
CA GLY A 505 10.67 21.77 7.73
C GLY A 505 10.21 20.75 6.69
N PHE A 506 9.66 19.64 7.17
CA PHE A 506 9.02 18.64 6.33
C PHE A 506 7.58 19.00 6.03
N TYR A 507 7.18 18.71 4.82
CA TYR A 507 5.83 18.85 4.31
C TYR A 507 5.43 17.58 3.56
N LYS A 508 4.12 17.40 3.40
CA LYS A 508 3.54 16.29 2.66
C LYS A 508 2.63 16.84 1.56
N ILE A 509 2.87 16.44 0.31
CA ILE A 509 1.91 16.58 -0.77
C ILE A 509 1.11 15.28 -0.91
N THR A 510 -0.20 15.41 -1.00
CA THR A 510 -1.14 14.31 -1.25
C THR A 510 -1.95 14.63 -2.50
N LEU A 511 -2.05 13.65 -3.41
CA LEU A 511 -2.96 13.67 -4.55
C LEU A 511 -4.01 12.59 -4.29
N SER A 512 -5.27 12.85 -4.58
CA SER A 512 -6.34 11.87 -4.39
C SER A 512 -7.45 12.00 -5.41
N THR A 513 -8.12 10.88 -5.67
CA THR A 513 -9.27 10.83 -6.58
C THR A 513 -10.35 9.90 -6.02
N PRO A 514 -11.65 10.28 -6.05
CA PRO A 514 -12.72 9.46 -5.49
C PRO A 514 -12.99 8.18 -6.28
N PHE A 515 -12.51 8.08 -7.52
CA PHE A 515 -12.70 6.89 -8.38
C PHE A 515 -11.47 6.00 -8.44
N CYS A 516 -10.44 6.29 -7.65
CA CYS A 516 -9.17 5.53 -7.65
C CYS A 516 -8.47 5.43 -9.00
N MET A 517 -8.72 6.36 -9.92
CA MET A 517 -8.15 6.36 -11.28
C MET A 517 -6.88 7.19 -11.39
N GLY A 518 -6.41 7.78 -10.27
CA GLY A 518 -5.35 8.77 -10.35
C GLY A 518 -5.78 9.97 -11.21
N PHE A 519 -4.81 10.72 -11.72
CA PHE A 519 -5.07 11.78 -12.70
C PHE A 519 -5.01 11.26 -14.14
N HIS A 520 -4.39 10.11 -14.34
CA HIS A 520 -4.23 9.48 -15.64
C HIS A 520 -4.19 7.95 -15.50
N TRP A 521 -5.31 7.29 -15.78
CA TRP A 521 -5.42 5.84 -15.84
C TRP A 521 -5.58 5.39 -17.29
N TRP A 522 -5.17 4.19 -17.62
CA TRP A 522 -5.14 3.68 -19.00
C TRP A 522 -6.43 3.88 -19.82
N PRO A 523 -7.67 3.82 -19.25
CA PRO A 523 -8.89 4.04 -20.03
C PRO A 523 -9.07 5.47 -20.54
N TYR A 524 -8.31 6.44 -20.00
CA TYR A 524 -8.33 7.81 -20.52
C TYR A 524 -7.83 7.85 -21.96
N ASP A 525 -6.89 6.97 -22.30
CA ASP A 525 -6.30 6.93 -23.64
C ASP A 525 -7.22 6.17 -24.60
N GLY A 526 -7.53 6.79 -25.75
CA GLY A 526 -8.41 6.21 -26.77
C GLY A 526 -9.91 6.24 -26.46
N SER A 527 -10.33 6.88 -25.35
CA SER A 527 -11.73 7.10 -24.98
C SER A 527 -12.12 8.59 -25.08
N SER A 528 -13.38 8.90 -24.71
CA SER A 528 -13.83 10.30 -24.51
C SER A 528 -13.27 10.92 -23.22
N LEU A 529 -12.63 10.13 -22.36
CA LEU A 529 -11.97 10.61 -21.17
C LEU A 529 -10.67 11.35 -21.51
N GLN A 530 -10.47 12.53 -20.91
CA GLN A 530 -9.25 13.31 -21.02
C GLN A 530 -8.51 13.25 -19.66
N PRO A 531 -7.22 12.90 -19.63
CA PRO A 531 -6.48 12.78 -18.36
C PRO A 531 -6.11 14.14 -17.79
N GLY A 532 -5.94 14.19 -16.47
CA GLY A 532 -5.25 15.26 -15.77
C GLY A 532 -3.76 15.02 -15.69
N ALA A 533 -3.02 15.99 -15.16
CA ALA A 533 -1.61 15.88 -14.78
C ALA A 533 -1.23 16.97 -13.77
N LEU A 534 -0.32 16.69 -12.86
CA LEU A 534 0.26 17.67 -11.95
C LEU A 534 1.78 17.67 -12.09
N ILE A 535 2.36 18.83 -12.30
CA ILE A 535 3.80 19.04 -12.30
C ILE A 535 4.13 20.09 -11.23
N VAL A 536 5.06 19.78 -10.35
CA VAL A 536 5.55 20.74 -9.36
C VAL A 536 6.84 21.36 -9.86
N LYS A 537 6.92 22.70 -9.80
CA LYS A 537 8.06 23.48 -10.29
C LYS A 537 8.55 24.45 -9.22
N ASP A 538 9.78 24.87 -9.34
CA ASP A 538 10.26 26.10 -8.67
C ASP A 538 9.78 27.36 -9.38
N LEU A 539 10.06 28.53 -8.80
CA LEU A 539 9.69 29.82 -9.41
C LEU A 539 10.43 30.11 -10.72
N THR A 540 11.51 29.40 -11.04
CA THR A 540 12.24 29.52 -12.31
C THR A 540 11.65 28.66 -13.43
N GLY A 541 10.67 27.80 -13.08
CA GLY A 541 10.02 26.88 -14.00
C GLY A 541 10.68 25.49 -14.07
N THR A 542 11.70 25.22 -13.24
CA THR A 542 12.38 23.93 -13.19
C THR A 542 11.50 22.90 -12.47
N ASN A 543 11.32 21.72 -13.05
CA ASN A 543 10.54 20.65 -12.44
C ASN A 543 11.23 20.14 -11.16
N LEU A 544 10.46 20.02 -10.09
CA LEU A 544 10.88 19.44 -8.82
C LEU A 544 10.64 17.92 -8.83
N PRO A 545 11.52 17.12 -8.18
CA PRO A 545 11.40 15.68 -8.21
C PRO A 545 10.15 15.22 -7.42
N MET A 546 9.30 14.47 -8.10
CA MET A 546 8.22 13.71 -7.52
C MET A 546 8.52 12.22 -7.71
N LYS A 547 8.23 11.40 -6.67
CA LYS A 547 8.45 9.96 -6.77
C LYS A 547 7.49 9.36 -7.79
N GLY A 548 8.02 8.55 -8.67
CA GLY A 548 7.27 7.72 -9.57
C GLY A 548 7.87 6.32 -9.55
N TYR A 549 7.11 5.34 -9.98
CA TYR A 549 7.65 4.02 -10.25
C TYR A 549 8.45 4.12 -11.54
N THR A 550 9.75 4.40 -11.43
CA THR A 550 10.65 4.44 -12.59
C THR A 550 11.03 3.02 -12.97
N TYR A 551 10.41 2.53 -14.01
CA TYR A 551 10.92 1.37 -14.70
C TYR A 551 12.05 1.80 -15.63
N ALA A 552 13.23 1.19 -15.50
CA ALA A 552 14.33 1.44 -16.44
C ALA A 552 13.87 1.15 -17.87
N GLY A 553 13.81 2.18 -18.71
CA GLY A 553 13.31 2.09 -20.08
C GLY A 553 11.87 2.59 -20.29
N SER A 554 11.22 3.16 -19.27
CA SER A 554 9.94 3.86 -19.44
C SER A 554 10.12 5.04 -20.41
N THR A 555 9.24 5.14 -21.41
CA THR A 555 9.20 6.23 -22.40
C THR A 555 8.21 7.33 -22.02
N LEU A 556 7.64 7.29 -20.82
CA LEU A 556 6.61 8.23 -20.37
C LEU A 556 7.24 9.56 -19.91
N THR A 557 7.69 10.36 -20.86
CA THR A 557 8.36 11.65 -20.59
C THR A 557 7.41 12.80 -20.28
N ASP A 558 6.14 12.72 -20.68
CA ASP A 558 5.19 13.85 -20.63
C ASP A 558 4.07 13.69 -19.59
N ARG A 559 3.98 12.52 -18.98
CA ARG A 559 2.99 12.16 -17.98
C ARG A 559 3.72 11.87 -16.71
N GLY A 560 3.89 12.50 -15.73
CA GLY A 560 4.57 12.02 -14.52
C GLY A 560 4.05 10.63 -14.13
N GLU A 561 4.92 9.70 -13.81
CA GLU A 561 4.52 8.35 -13.33
C GLU A 561 3.67 8.41 -12.06
N HIS A 562 3.70 9.55 -11.37
CA HIS A 562 2.84 9.86 -10.24
C HIS A 562 1.38 10.17 -10.64
N ASP A 563 1.05 10.35 -11.92
CA ASP A 563 -0.31 10.69 -12.36
C ASP A 563 -1.25 9.48 -12.31
N ASP A 564 -0.72 8.26 -12.46
CA ASP A 564 -1.45 6.99 -12.43
C ASP A 564 -1.38 6.30 -11.06
N PHE A 565 -1.64 7.01 -10.02
CA PHE A 565 -1.39 6.55 -8.64
C PHE A 565 -2.54 5.74 -8.01
N GLY A 566 -3.63 5.54 -8.69
CA GLY A 566 -4.84 4.91 -8.11
C GLY A 566 -5.62 5.88 -7.22
N CYS A 567 -5.97 5.47 -5.99
CA CYS A 567 -6.79 6.29 -5.09
C CYS A 567 -6.03 7.45 -4.49
N GLU A 568 -4.78 7.23 -4.10
CA GLU A 568 -3.97 8.20 -3.37
C GLU A 568 -2.49 8.12 -3.76
N TYR A 569 -1.86 9.28 -3.82
CA TYR A 569 -0.41 9.45 -3.91
C TYR A 569 0.05 10.35 -2.78
N THR A 570 1.13 9.98 -2.11
CA THR A 570 1.73 10.77 -1.03
C THR A 570 3.23 10.88 -1.22
N GLN A 571 3.77 12.08 -1.04
CA GLN A 571 5.20 12.32 -0.99
C GLN A 571 5.54 13.34 0.08
N TYR A 572 6.60 13.04 0.85
CA TYR A 572 7.23 13.98 1.76
C TYR A 572 8.37 14.72 1.05
N PHE A 573 8.59 15.97 1.43
CA PHE A 573 9.70 16.80 0.96
C PHE A 573 10.16 17.73 2.09
N TYR A 574 11.39 18.19 2.00
CA TYR A 574 11.98 19.09 2.99
C TYR A 574 12.23 20.48 2.40
N VAL A 575 11.92 21.52 3.17
CA VAL A 575 12.09 22.93 2.82
C VAL A 575 13.07 23.60 3.77
N THR A 576 14.06 24.33 3.24
CA THR A 576 15.14 24.94 4.04
C THR A 576 14.86 26.37 4.48
N SER A 577 13.93 27.06 3.81
CA SER A 577 13.53 28.42 4.11
C SER A 577 12.04 28.59 3.91
N ALA A 578 11.42 29.47 4.67
CA ALA A 578 10.06 29.90 4.34
C ALA A 578 9.98 30.44 2.91
N GLY A 579 8.84 30.28 2.28
CA GLY A 579 8.55 30.93 1.00
C GLY A 579 8.50 32.44 1.15
N THR A 580 8.82 33.13 0.07
CA THR A 580 8.82 34.58 0.01
C THR A 580 7.63 35.14 -0.73
N SER A 581 6.92 34.29 -1.48
CA SER A 581 5.69 34.68 -2.15
C SER A 581 4.67 35.08 -1.10
N SER A 582 4.13 36.28 -1.20
CA SER A 582 2.99 36.67 -0.38
C SER A 582 1.89 35.63 -0.58
N ILE A 583 1.21 35.25 0.50
CA ILE A 583 0.02 34.43 0.41
C ILE A 583 -0.92 35.13 -0.57
N ASP A 584 -0.96 34.67 -1.82
CA ASP A 584 -2.10 34.99 -2.65
C ASP A 584 -3.30 34.38 -1.91
N GLU A 585 -4.12 35.27 -1.38
CA GLU A 585 -5.42 34.93 -0.84
C GLU A 585 -6.04 33.87 -1.75
N LEU A 586 -6.47 32.75 -1.18
CA LEU A 586 -7.24 31.74 -1.89
C LEU A 586 -8.04 32.42 -3.00
N ALA A 587 -7.69 32.16 -4.24
CA ALA A 587 -8.48 32.64 -5.37
C ALA A 587 -9.85 31.97 -5.24
N THR A 588 -10.68 32.55 -4.40
CA THR A 588 -12.11 32.26 -4.36
C THR A 588 -12.61 32.48 -5.77
N SER A 589 -13.41 31.59 -6.30
CA SER A 589 -13.98 31.62 -7.65
C SER A 589 -14.82 32.88 -7.94
N TYR A 590 -14.75 33.90 -7.11
CA TYR A 590 -15.47 35.15 -7.25
C TYR A 590 -14.57 36.35 -7.02
N GLY A 591 -14.74 37.38 -7.86
CA GLY A 591 -14.10 38.67 -7.71
C GLY A 591 -14.92 39.63 -6.83
N ILE A 592 -14.26 40.40 -5.94
CA ILE A 592 -14.87 41.54 -5.27
C ILE A 592 -14.13 42.78 -5.73
N LEU A 593 -14.89 43.75 -6.24
CA LEU A 593 -14.42 45.07 -6.61
C LEU A 593 -15.06 46.11 -5.67
N VAL A 594 -14.25 46.93 -5.06
CA VAL A 594 -14.71 47.98 -4.12
C VAL A 594 -14.32 49.34 -4.66
N TYR A 595 -15.29 50.19 -4.90
CA TYR A 595 -15.07 51.55 -5.45
C TYR A 595 -16.12 52.56 -4.97
N PRO A 596 -15.77 53.84 -4.90
CA PRO A 596 -14.40 54.37 -4.95
C PRO A 596 -13.58 53.93 -3.74
N ASN A 597 -12.29 53.76 -3.89
CA ASN A 597 -11.37 53.53 -2.80
C ASN A 597 -10.06 54.32 -3.08
N PRO A 598 -9.79 55.42 -2.39
CA PRO A 598 -10.46 55.96 -1.19
C PRO A 598 -11.90 56.45 -1.40
N ALA A 599 -12.74 56.29 -0.33
CA ALA A 599 -14.14 56.69 -0.30
C ALA A 599 -14.40 57.80 0.72
N SER A 600 -15.44 58.63 0.49
CA SER A 600 -15.93 59.63 1.46
C SER A 600 -17.25 59.20 2.07
N ASP A 601 -18.32 59.15 1.27
CA ASP A 601 -19.68 58.98 1.76
C ASP A 601 -20.25 57.59 1.62
N GLN A 602 -19.78 56.85 0.63
CA GLN A 602 -20.24 55.48 0.34
C GLN A 602 -19.22 54.69 -0.47
N ILE A 603 -19.28 53.39 -0.35
CA ILE A 603 -18.59 52.41 -1.23
C ILE A 603 -19.59 51.52 -1.96
N HIS A 604 -19.29 51.21 -3.21
CA HIS A 604 -19.95 50.19 -4.00
C HIS A 604 -19.10 48.94 -3.95
N ILE A 605 -19.72 47.82 -3.71
CA ILE A 605 -19.11 46.50 -3.73
C ILE A 605 -19.76 45.73 -4.88
N SER A 606 -18.96 45.34 -5.89
CA SER A 606 -19.39 44.50 -6.99
C SER A 606 -18.82 43.10 -6.79
N VAL A 607 -19.67 42.09 -6.75
CA VAL A 607 -19.28 40.68 -6.56
C VAL A 607 -19.58 39.92 -7.85
N SER A 608 -18.56 39.26 -8.41
CA SER A 608 -18.70 38.41 -9.60
C SER A 608 -18.42 36.93 -9.24
N GLY A 609 -19.08 35.99 -9.92
CA GLY A 609 -18.86 34.55 -9.74
C GLY A 609 -19.73 33.87 -8.68
N ILE A 610 -20.52 34.61 -7.88
CA ILE A 610 -21.51 34.06 -6.94
C ILE A 610 -22.88 34.61 -7.32
N SER A 611 -23.83 33.74 -7.60
CA SER A 611 -25.23 34.10 -7.85
C SER A 611 -26.15 33.37 -6.87
N GLY A 612 -27.02 34.14 -6.18
CA GLY A 612 -28.09 33.61 -5.36
C GLY A 612 -27.73 33.01 -4.00
N LYS A 613 -26.45 32.99 -3.60
CA LYS A 613 -26.03 32.57 -2.25
C LYS A 613 -26.20 33.75 -1.27
N GLU A 614 -26.58 33.42 -0.05
CA GLU A 614 -26.62 34.39 1.03
C GLU A 614 -25.19 34.68 1.53
N ALA A 615 -24.86 35.98 1.64
CA ALA A 615 -23.55 36.44 2.07
C ALA A 615 -23.68 37.46 3.17
N THR A 616 -22.67 37.53 4.03
CA THR A 616 -22.52 38.60 5.04
C THR A 616 -21.39 39.52 4.62
N VAL A 617 -21.69 40.80 4.50
CA VAL A 617 -20.73 41.90 4.27
C VAL A 617 -20.50 42.62 5.58
N SER A 618 -19.25 42.73 6.04
CA SER A 618 -18.88 43.45 7.26
C SER A 618 -17.73 44.40 6.99
N LEU A 619 -17.79 45.60 7.55
CA LEU A 619 -16.69 46.56 7.58
C LEU A 619 -16.10 46.58 8.99
N VAL A 620 -14.79 46.44 9.12
CA VAL A 620 -14.07 46.30 10.40
C VAL A 620 -13.01 47.40 10.46
N ASN A 621 -12.96 48.13 11.59
CA ASN A 621 -11.95 49.16 11.80
C ASN A 621 -10.58 48.57 12.21
N ALA A 622 -9.57 49.43 12.36
CA ALA A 622 -8.21 49.04 12.73
C ALA A 622 -8.09 48.38 14.14
N LEU A 623 -9.11 48.52 14.99
CA LEU A 623 -9.17 47.88 16.32
C LEU A 623 -9.89 46.53 16.28
N GLY A 624 -10.29 46.04 15.10
CA GLY A 624 -11.01 44.79 14.96
C GLY A 624 -12.52 44.87 15.26
N GLN A 625 -13.08 46.07 15.42
CA GLN A 625 -14.49 46.26 15.71
C GLN A 625 -15.30 46.31 14.41
N ILE A 626 -16.41 45.59 14.35
CA ILE A 626 -17.35 45.62 13.22
C ILE A 626 -18.14 46.93 13.31
N VAL A 627 -17.95 47.79 12.31
CA VAL A 627 -18.62 49.12 12.23
C VAL A 627 -19.81 49.12 11.28
N TYR A 628 -19.93 48.09 10.44
CA TYR A 628 -21.05 47.85 9.55
C TYR A 628 -21.17 46.32 9.29
N THR A 629 -22.40 45.84 9.23
CA THR A 629 -22.68 44.46 8.77
C THR A 629 -24.05 44.40 8.10
N ARG A 630 -24.11 43.59 7.01
CA ARG A 630 -25.36 43.33 6.25
C ARG A 630 -25.35 41.93 5.69
N GLN A 631 -26.47 41.24 5.80
CA GLN A 631 -26.72 40.00 5.05
C GLN A 631 -27.39 40.35 3.71
N THR A 632 -26.94 39.74 2.62
CA THR A 632 -27.43 40.06 1.29
C THR A 632 -27.25 38.88 0.33
N ARG A 633 -28.04 38.90 -0.75
CA ARG A 633 -27.88 38.04 -1.93
C ARG A 633 -27.60 38.85 -3.20
N GLU A 634 -27.42 40.15 -3.01
CA GLU A 634 -27.16 41.09 -4.12
C GLU A 634 -25.72 41.02 -4.54
N GLN A 635 -25.47 41.12 -5.85
CA GLN A 635 -24.13 41.20 -6.42
C GLN A 635 -23.57 42.64 -6.46
N GLN A 636 -24.44 43.62 -6.30
CA GLN A 636 -24.10 45.04 -6.20
C GLN A 636 -24.58 45.57 -4.84
N ILE A 637 -23.65 45.92 -3.99
CA ILE A 637 -23.95 46.27 -2.60
C ILE A 637 -23.46 47.69 -2.35
N LEU A 638 -24.32 48.56 -1.82
CA LEU A 638 -23.98 49.90 -1.40
C LEU A 638 -23.79 49.94 0.12
N VAL A 639 -22.63 50.42 0.58
CA VAL A 639 -22.33 50.57 2.00
C VAL A 639 -22.08 52.07 2.29
N PRO A 640 -22.91 52.74 3.13
CA PRO A 640 -22.71 54.13 3.52
C PRO A 640 -21.52 54.24 4.46
N THR A 641 -20.59 55.13 4.16
CA THR A 641 -19.36 55.40 4.95
C THR A 641 -19.27 56.80 5.51
N GLY A 642 -20.22 57.68 5.15
CA GLY A 642 -20.22 59.10 5.55
C GLY A 642 -20.20 59.33 7.04
N HIS A 643 -20.63 58.40 7.87
CA HIS A 643 -20.62 58.46 9.32
C HIS A 643 -19.33 57.88 9.97
N LEU A 644 -18.49 57.24 9.18
CA LEU A 644 -17.27 56.59 9.70
C LEU A 644 -16.09 57.57 9.72
N PRO A 645 -15.20 57.51 10.69
CA PRO A 645 -13.97 58.30 10.72
C PRO A 645 -13.05 58.00 9.50
N ALA A 646 -12.26 58.99 9.11
CA ALA A 646 -11.19 58.77 8.13
C ALA A 646 -10.20 57.72 8.68
N GLY A 647 -9.82 56.77 7.85
CA GLY A 647 -8.94 55.68 8.26
C GLY A 647 -8.96 54.47 7.33
N ILE A 648 -8.25 53.40 7.75
CA ILE A 648 -8.18 52.13 7.03
C ILE A 648 -9.15 51.15 7.69
N TYR A 649 -9.94 50.50 6.84
CA TYR A 649 -10.94 49.49 7.22
C TYR A 649 -10.71 48.21 6.45
N SER A 650 -11.11 47.11 7.01
CA SER A 650 -11.16 45.79 6.31
C SER A 650 -12.62 45.48 5.96
N LEU A 651 -12.92 45.34 4.66
CA LEU A 651 -14.18 44.83 4.17
C LEU A 651 -14.09 43.31 4.17
N ILE A 652 -14.96 42.64 4.91
CA ILE A 652 -15.04 41.16 4.97
C ILE A 652 -16.33 40.73 4.28
N TYR A 653 -16.21 39.89 3.27
CA TYR A 653 -17.33 39.26 2.56
C TYR A 653 -17.30 37.75 2.83
N ASN A 654 -18.34 37.22 3.45
CA ASN A 654 -18.49 35.78 3.72
C ASN A 654 -19.72 35.23 2.99
N ALA A 655 -19.54 34.16 2.19
CA ALA A 655 -20.63 33.47 1.48
C ALA A 655 -20.45 31.95 1.60
N GLY A 656 -21.18 31.31 2.51
CA GLY A 656 -20.96 29.91 2.88
C GLY A 656 -19.54 29.72 3.46
N ASP A 657 -18.78 28.75 2.94
CA ASP A 657 -17.39 28.48 3.38
C ASP A 657 -16.35 29.45 2.77
N SER A 658 -16.80 30.39 1.95
CA SER A 658 -15.93 31.34 1.24
C SER A 658 -15.84 32.65 1.96
N ARG A 659 -14.62 33.13 2.23
CA ARG A 659 -14.34 34.42 2.86
C ARG A 659 -13.36 35.21 2.03
N LYS A 660 -13.64 36.51 1.79
CA LYS A 660 -12.74 37.46 1.17
C LYS A 660 -12.61 38.72 2.00
N VAL A 661 -11.41 39.32 2.02
CA VAL A 661 -11.11 40.54 2.74
C VAL A 661 -10.49 41.54 1.79
N GLU A 662 -11.04 42.76 1.72
CA GLU A 662 -10.52 43.86 0.91
C GLU A 662 -10.20 45.07 1.79
N LYS A 663 -9.12 45.76 1.46
CA LYS A 663 -8.75 47.02 2.17
C LYS A 663 -9.57 48.18 1.62
N VAL A 664 -10.22 48.91 2.53
CA VAL A 664 -10.97 50.13 2.23
C VAL A 664 -10.34 51.30 2.94
N VAL A 665 -10.11 52.39 2.23
CA VAL A 665 -9.63 53.65 2.76
C VAL A 665 -10.77 54.65 2.76
N ILE A 666 -11.12 55.18 3.92
CA ILE A 666 -12.07 56.28 4.05
C ILE A 666 -11.27 57.58 4.22
N ALA A 667 -11.46 58.50 3.25
CA ALA A 667 -10.84 59.83 3.26
C ALA A 667 -11.94 60.87 3.27
N LYS A 668 -11.87 61.81 4.22
CA LYS A 668 -12.79 62.97 4.36
C LYS A 668 -12.06 64.24 4.11
#